data_9d38c1159e14f2f4f972f5a51a9aeb7d
#
_entry.id   9d38c1159e14f2f4f972f5a51a9aeb7d
#
_cell.length_a   1.000
_cell.length_b   1.000
_cell.length_c   1.000
_cell.angle_alpha   90.00
_cell.angle_beta   90.00
_cell.angle_gamma   90.00
#
_symmetry.space_group_name_H-M   'P 1'
#
loop_
_entity.id
_entity.type
_entity.pdbx_description
1 polymer ?
#
loop_
_entity_poly.entity_id
_entity_poly.type
_entity_poly.pdbx_seq_one_letter_code
_entity_poly.pdbx_strand_id
1 'polypeptide(L)'
;MFHRTLSALAVMLVGALSIAVGGAGPALGADAAASRVGPQPSGVVSPSGEAAPSFLSLRPGGAVLAPGQSMTFEALSGTGPADSSDVIWESSDTSVFTVDGDGLVTAVGVGEAMITVTDRARSSVFGVSPVQVRAVPEDTGIELSSPSLSLMPGGVVVVNALLAPSLRARAVTWSLTPSTLATLTPNEGTSSASLSASARSGRGTLSATVTNESGVAVTASIEVEVEADVSGDFVIEEDGTLTGYRGTDATVVIPEGVTAIASHALSGTGVTSLRVPSSVRSIGDEAFSGSSLESLTFDDGEQAPSQLTQIGSRAFVNTAITDLSLPRSLVRVAPDAFVEMPRLTSLRLGPSVAAGQLVGAFAETPELTRIEVDGANAHYESLDGVLYTRDRTRLIAYPAARNAGGSYSVAEGVEGIDDMAFLMARVESVSLPSTLRRIGIQSFEGAHLRELTLPDAFETMGASAFWHMPALTRVDLGGARHVSTNAFRDDAALREVNLRPDLGTLASVADGAFVGTGVTSISLPDSVASVDDEAFAKMPALTSFHVGAALSDLGDYVLEGDERLATISVSPSNPTFSVSDGALYRRAEGASTLVRFPPASPATEVVVVPGTTAIGTAAFENSASLRRVVLPDGLQTIGEGAFDRCANLSELGIPDSVREAAGLTNTGLDTVELGSQVRELRMDARGARVARHILVRGGVDGVFSSEGAASNGRPESAFFGAGMTTVSFSGQTPRVLVLPATLTSLRLADAMAADQKDDTIVYVAAPEGSSAWRTA
;
A
#
# COMPACT_ATOMS: atom_id res chain seq x y z
N MET A 1 16.09 5.76 -3.90
CA MET A 1 15.14 6.90 -3.89
C MET A 1 13.90 6.63 -4.76
N PHE A 2 14.01 5.99 -5.89
CA PHE A 2 12.84 5.58 -6.72
C PHE A 2 11.99 4.46 -6.12
N HIS A 3 12.56 3.56 -5.34
CA HIS A 3 11.82 2.46 -4.67
C HIS A 3 10.92 2.92 -3.52
N ARG A 4 11.31 3.99 -2.79
CA ARG A 4 10.52 4.50 -1.65
C ARG A 4 9.20 5.18 -2.05
N THR A 5 9.14 5.75 -3.26
CA THR A 5 7.93 6.41 -3.75
C THR A 5 6.88 5.44 -4.28
N LEU A 6 7.26 4.26 -4.76
CA LEU A 6 6.34 3.23 -5.25
C LEU A 6 5.63 2.50 -4.10
N SER A 7 6.34 2.16 -3.03
CA SER A 7 5.72 1.52 -1.85
C SER A 7 4.67 2.43 -1.18
N ALA A 8 4.95 3.73 -1.08
CA ALA A 8 3.99 4.69 -0.53
C ALA A 8 2.74 4.86 -1.40
N LEU A 9 2.88 4.76 -2.74
CA LEU A 9 1.75 4.85 -3.66
C LEU A 9 0.87 3.59 -3.60
N ALA A 10 1.46 2.41 -3.39
CA ALA A 10 0.72 1.15 -3.25
C ALA A 10 -0.12 1.11 -1.97
N VAL A 11 0.39 1.64 -0.86
CA VAL A 11 -0.36 1.75 0.41
C VAL A 11 -1.56 2.69 0.27
N MET A 12 -1.43 3.79 -0.48
CA MET A 12 -2.56 4.70 -0.75
C MET A 12 -3.63 4.07 -1.65
N LEU A 13 -3.25 3.21 -2.60
CA LEU A 13 -4.21 2.54 -3.49
C LEU A 13 -5.02 1.45 -2.77
N VAL A 14 -4.41 0.75 -1.82
CA VAL A 14 -5.08 -0.30 -1.03
C VAL A 14 -6.17 0.28 -0.12
N GLY A 15 -5.94 1.46 0.46
CA GLY A 15 -6.95 2.16 1.27
C GLY A 15 -8.19 2.59 0.47
N ALA A 16 -8.03 2.88 -0.82
CA ALA A 16 -9.13 3.30 -1.70
C ALA A 16 -9.95 2.12 -2.28
N LEU A 17 -9.34 0.92 -2.41
CA LEU A 17 -10.01 -0.25 -2.99
C LEU A 17 -10.85 -1.04 -1.97
N SER A 18 -10.52 -0.95 -0.68
CA SER A 18 -11.26 -1.66 0.39
C SER A 18 -12.67 -1.12 0.65
N ILE A 19 -13.05 0.04 0.08
CA ILE A 19 -14.37 0.66 0.24
C ILE A 19 -15.37 0.25 -0.86
N ALA A 20 -14.93 -0.47 -1.91
CA ALA A 20 -15.75 -0.71 -3.11
C ALA A 20 -16.39 -2.11 -3.21
N VAL A 21 -16.34 -2.97 -2.17
CA VAL A 21 -16.96 -4.32 -2.21
C VAL A 21 -18.07 -4.43 -1.15
N GLY A 22 -19.23 -3.93 -1.50
CA GLY A 22 -20.45 -4.16 -0.70
C GLY A 22 -21.71 -3.64 -1.40
N GLY A 23 -22.38 -4.48 -2.20
CA GLY A 23 -23.77 -4.25 -2.59
C GLY A 23 -24.07 -4.26 -4.08
N ALA A 24 -24.42 -5.42 -4.59
CA ALA A 24 -24.98 -5.62 -5.93
C ALA A 24 -26.52 -5.46 -5.94
N GLY A 25 -27.02 -4.88 -7.04
CA GLY A 25 -28.42 -4.99 -7.46
C GLY A 25 -28.83 -3.87 -8.45
N PRO A 26 -29.71 -4.12 -9.43
CA PRO A 26 -29.41 -3.85 -10.85
C PRO A 26 -30.11 -2.65 -11.48
N ALA A 27 -29.45 -2.20 -12.54
CA ALA A 27 -29.88 -1.56 -13.81
C ALA A 27 -31.16 -0.70 -13.91
N LEU A 28 -31.03 0.45 -14.58
CA LEU A 28 -31.66 0.82 -15.84
C LEU A 28 -31.41 2.30 -16.21
N GLY A 29 -30.88 2.50 -17.39
CA GLY A 29 -31.41 3.44 -18.41
C GLY A 29 -30.90 4.88 -18.45
N ALA A 30 -29.97 5.16 -19.37
CA ALA A 30 -29.98 6.24 -20.38
C ALA A 30 -30.29 7.71 -19.96
N ASP A 31 -29.47 8.65 -20.20
CA ASP A 31 -29.28 9.51 -21.36
C ASP A 31 -28.61 10.85 -21.04
N ALA A 32 -27.89 11.33 -22.00
CA ALA A 32 -27.05 12.52 -22.07
C ALA A 32 -27.78 13.86 -21.82
N ALA A 33 -27.07 14.88 -21.33
CA ALA A 33 -26.84 16.12 -22.05
C ALA A 33 -26.04 17.16 -21.24
N ALA A 34 -25.11 17.79 -21.91
CA ALA A 34 -24.33 18.95 -21.47
C ALA A 34 -25.18 20.23 -21.30
N SER A 35 -24.81 21.12 -20.37
CA SER A 35 -24.53 22.51 -20.69
C SER A 35 -24.43 23.47 -19.49
N ARG A 36 -23.33 24.21 -19.46
CA ARG A 36 -23.17 25.66 -19.23
C ARG A 36 -23.51 26.33 -17.91
N VAL A 37 -22.47 26.91 -17.41
CA VAL A 37 -22.21 28.06 -16.54
C VAL A 37 -23.21 29.20 -16.65
N GLY A 38 -23.55 29.79 -15.49
CA GLY A 38 -24.15 31.11 -15.36
C GLY A 38 -24.48 31.44 -13.88
N PRO A 39 -24.47 32.70 -13.45
CA PRO A 39 -23.83 33.16 -12.23
C PRO A 39 -24.73 33.21 -10.97
N GLN A 40 -24.07 33.31 -9.80
CA GLN A 40 -24.65 33.49 -8.46
C GLN A 40 -25.63 34.64 -8.34
N PRO A 41 -26.51 34.55 -7.36
CA PRO A 41 -26.75 35.71 -6.50
C PRO A 41 -26.40 35.45 -5.03
N SER A 42 -25.85 36.49 -4.48
CA SER A 42 -25.43 36.70 -3.12
C SER A 42 -26.56 36.60 -2.09
N GLY A 43 -26.23 36.03 -0.92
CA GLY A 43 -26.77 36.49 0.35
C GLY A 43 -27.88 35.65 0.97
N VAL A 44 -27.49 34.76 1.87
CA VAL A 44 -28.06 34.64 3.23
C VAL A 44 -26.99 34.08 4.14
N VAL A 45 -26.52 34.88 5.07
CA VAL A 45 -25.71 34.46 6.20
C VAL A 45 -26.64 33.75 7.17
N SER A 46 -26.44 32.46 7.37
CA SER A 46 -27.00 31.72 8.50
C SER A 46 -25.89 31.53 9.56
N PRO A 47 -26.22 31.64 10.83
CA PRO A 47 -25.26 31.74 11.90
C PRO A 47 -24.66 30.39 12.24
N SER A 48 -23.37 30.43 12.70
CA SER A 48 -22.64 29.41 13.42
C SER A 48 -22.77 27.98 12.89
N GLY A 49 -21.96 27.61 11.92
CA GLY A 49 -21.60 26.22 11.67
C GLY A 49 -20.50 25.78 12.62
N GLU A 50 -20.84 25.42 13.86
CA GLU A 50 -19.98 24.57 14.66
C GLU A 50 -19.82 23.23 13.92
N ALA A 51 -18.57 22.84 13.67
CA ALA A 51 -18.29 21.51 13.15
C ALA A 51 -18.82 20.50 14.15
N ALA A 52 -19.75 19.67 13.71
CA ALA A 52 -20.29 18.62 14.57
C ALA A 52 -19.14 17.74 15.10
N PRO A 53 -19.13 17.35 16.40
CA PRO A 53 -18.05 16.58 16.97
C PRO A 53 -17.84 15.29 16.19
N SER A 54 -16.56 14.98 15.94
CA SER A 54 -16.17 13.75 15.22
C SER A 54 -16.15 12.51 16.14
N PHE A 55 -16.21 12.70 17.45
CA PHE A 55 -16.25 11.64 18.46
C PHE A 55 -16.90 12.15 19.76
N LEU A 56 -17.30 11.22 20.63
CA LEU A 56 -17.66 11.48 22.02
C LEU A 56 -16.53 10.99 22.94
N SER A 57 -16.39 11.61 24.10
CA SER A 57 -15.49 11.14 25.16
C SER A 57 -16.22 10.99 26.47
N LEU A 58 -15.67 10.20 27.37
CA LEU A 58 -16.26 9.94 28.67
C LEU A 58 -15.44 10.56 29.80
N ARG A 59 -16.13 11.07 30.80
CA ARG A 59 -15.54 11.51 32.06
C ARG A 59 -16.24 10.78 33.22
N PRO A 60 -15.49 10.07 34.09
CA PRO A 60 -14.06 9.81 34.04
C PRO A 60 -13.67 8.92 32.87
N GLY A 61 -12.38 8.89 32.50
CA GLY A 61 -11.81 8.07 31.42
C GLY A 61 -11.70 6.59 31.77
N GLY A 62 -12.32 6.16 32.85
CA GLY A 62 -12.43 4.80 33.36
C GLY A 62 -12.78 4.79 34.83
N ALA A 63 -13.16 3.61 35.36
CA ALA A 63 -13.50 3.45 36.78
C ALA A 63 -13.04 2.10 37.33
N VAL A 64 -12.61 2.11 38.60
CA VAL A 64 -12.48 0.89 39.40
C VAL A 64 -13.48 0.96 40.54
N LEU A 65 -14.37 -0.01 40.62
CA LEU A 65 -15.47 -0.07 41.58
C LEU A 65 -15.47 -1.41 42.35
N ALA A 66 -15.98 -1.40 43.55
CA ALA A 66 -16.35 -2.66 44.23
C ALA A 66 -17.77 -3.09 43.85
N PRO A 67 -18.12 -4.40 43.86
CA PRO A 67 -19.47 -4.85 43.55
C PRO A 67 -20.51 -4.11 44.37
N GLY A 68 -21.56 -3.57 43.73
CA GLY A 68 -22.63 -2.79 44.36
C GLY A 68 -22.32 -1.29 44.52
N GLN A 69 -21.14 -0.81 44.15
CA GLN A 69 -20.83 0.62 44.05
C GLN A 69 -21.33 1.19 42.69
N SER A 70 -21.61 2.48 42.67
CA SER A 70 -22.04 3.18 41.44
C SER A 70 -21.23 4.42 41.21
N MET A 71 -21.10 4.80 39.94
CA MET A 71 -20.40 6.01 39.48
C MET A 71 -21.04 6.53 38.20
N THR A 72 -21.23 7.84 38.09
CA THR A 72 -21.78 8.45 36.88
C THR A 72 -20.66 8.81 35.92
N PHE A 73 -20.83 8.43 34.65
CA PHE A 73 -20.01 8.87 33.54
C PHE A 73 -20.75 9.99 32.79
N GLU A 74 -20.00 10.99 32.37
CA GLU A 74 -20.48 12.06 31.50
C GLU A 74 -19.98 11.85 30.07
N ALA A 75 -20.86 11.98 29.08
CA ALA A 75 -20.45 12.08 27.69
C ALA A 75 -20.07 13.52 27.36
N LEU A 76 -18.90 13.72 26.76
CA LEU A 76 -18.42 15.03 26.34
C LEU A 76 -18.32 15.08 24.81
N SER A 77 -18.88 16.13 24.22
CA SER A 77 -18.70 16.50 22.81
C SER A 77 -17.64 17.61 22.70
N GLY A 78 -17.22 17.96 21.48
CA GLY A 78 -16.26 19.07 21.27
C GLY A 78 -16.73 20.42 21.78
N THR A 79 -18.04 20.56 22.12
CA THR A 79 -18.68 21.80 22.63
C THR A 79 -19.03 21.75 24.12
N GLY A 80 -18.78 20.61 24.82
CA GLY A 80 -19.10 20.42 26.23
C GLY A 80 -19.86 19.14 26.50
N PRO A 81 -20.50 18.99 27.69
CA PRO A 81 -21.30 17.83 28.02
C PRO A 81 -22.41 17.57 27.00
N ALA A 82 -22.52 16.34 26.53
CA ALA A 82 -23.63 15.92 25.65
C ALA A 82 -24.91 15.77 26.47
N ASP A 83 -26.05 16.11 25.87
CA ASP A 83 -27.36 15.88 26.50
C ASP A 83 -27.64 14.36 26.59
N SER A 84 -28.12 13.88 27.73
CA SER A 84 -28.41 12.46 27.92
C SER A 84 -29.48 11.91 26.95
N SER A 85 -30.32 12.81 26.42
CA SER A 85 -31.32 12.44 25.38
C SER A 85 -30.69 12.16 24.00
N ASP A 86 -29.50 12.67 23.74
CA ASP A 86 -28.82 12.60 22.44
C ASP A 86 -27.82 11.41 22.35
N VAL A 87 -27.62 10.70 23.45
CA VAL A 87 -26.67 9.60 23.53
C VAL A 87 -27.34 8.27 23.93
N ILE A 88 -26.66 7.18 23.65
CA ILE A 88 -27.01 5.82 24.07
C ILE A 88 -25.82 5.25 24.83
N TRP A 89 -26.09 4.73 26.04
CA TRP A 89 -25.11 4.09 26.89
C TRP A 89 -25.23 2.57 26.84
N GLU A 90 -24.11 1.87 26.74
CA GLU A 90 -24.08 0.41 26.72
C GLU A 90 -22.90 -0.15 27.53
N SER A 91 -23.11 -1.30 28.14
CA SER A 91 -22.07 -2.11 28.78
C SER A 91 -21.72 -3.28 27.87
N SER A 92 -20.43 -3.55 27.65
CA SER A 92 -19.99 -4.72 26.91
C SER A 92 -20.24 -6.05 27.64
N ASP A 93 -20.40 -5.99 28.98
CA ASP A 93 -20.75 -7.15 29.81
C ASP A 93 -21.58 -6.72 31.04
N THR A 94 -22.88 -6.97 30.98
CA THR A 94 -23.79 -6.61 32.05
C THR A 94 -23.67 -7.50 33.31
N SER A 95 -22.90 -8.58 33.26
CA SER A 95 -22.55 -9.36 34.45
C SER A 95 -21.46 -8.70 35.28
N VAL A 96 -20.66 -7.78 34.66
CA VAL A 96 -19.63 -6.98 35.33
C VAL A 96 -20.23 -5.68 35.84
N PHE A 97 -20.91 -4.91 34.99
CA PHE A 97 -21.64 -3.72 35.41
C PHE A 97 -22.85 -3.45 34.51
N THR A 98 -23.82 -2.69 35.01
CA THR A 98 -24.92 -2.13 34.22
C THR A 98 -24.76 -0.61 34.13
N VAL A 99 -25.29 0.01 33.06
CA VAL A 99 -25.34 1.45 32.89
C VAL A 99 -26.76 1.88 32.51
N ASP A 100 -27.25 2.97 33.09
CA ASP A 100 -28.57 3.53 32.75
C ASP A 100 -28.46 4.65 31.66
N GLY A 101 -29.62 5.25 31.34
CA GLY A 101 -29.72 6.27 30.30
C GLY A 101 -29.00 7.58 30.63
N ASP A 102 -28.66 7.83 31.88
CA ASP A 102 -27.97 9.03 32.37
C ASP A 102 -26.51 8.77 32.65
N GLY A 103 -25.97 7.58 32.23
CA GLY A 103 -24.56 7.23 32.38
C GLY A 103 -24.18 6.74 33.79
N LEU A 104 -25.17 6.41 34.66
CA LEU A 104 -24.87 5.85 35.97
C LEU A 104 -24.52 4.36 35.84
N VAL A 105 -23.24 4.07 36.02
CA VAL A 105 -22.68 2.71 36.08
C VAL A 105 -22.91 2.12 37.45
N THR A 106 -23.43 0.89 37.54
CA THR A 106 -23.55 0.12 38.78
C THR A 106 -22.82 -1.21 38.64
N ALA A 107 -21.80 -1.41 39.47
CA ALA A 107 -20.96 -2.59 39.48
C ALA A 107 -21.79 -3.80 40.00
N VAL A 108 -21.78 -4.93 39.25
CA VAL A 108 -22.52 -6.12 39.49
C VAL A 108 -21.62 -7.26 39.99
N GLY A 109 -20.68 -7.69 39.17
CA GLY A 109 -19.79 -8.81 39.47
C GLY A 109 -18.35 -8.46 39.18
N VAL A 110 -17.39 -9.19 39.76
CA VAL A 110 -15.96 -9.00 39.57
C VAL A 110 -15.59 -9.29 38.12
N GLY A 111 -14.84 -8.38 37.48
CA GLY A 111 -14.42 -8.49 36.10
C GLY A 111 -14.05 -7.14 35.50
N GLU A 112 -13.76 -7.14 34.20
CA GLU A 112 -13.50 -5.94 33.41
C GLU A 112 -14.44 -5.91 32.21
N ALA A 113 -15.00 -4.73 31.91
CA ALA A 113 -15.86 -4.53 30.75
C ALA A 113 -15.73 -3.07 30.28
N MET A 114 -16.17 -2.78 29.05
CA MET A 114 -16.16 -1.45 28.47
C MET A 114 -17.54 -0.80 28.58
N ILE A 115 -17.57 0.47 28.98
CA ILE A 115 -18.73 1.34 28.79
C ILE A 115 -18.58 2.06 27.46
N THR A 116 -19.65 2.06 26.67
CA THR A 116 -19.74 2.75 25.39
C THR A 116 -20.82 3.81 25.45
N VAL A 117 -20.53 4.99 24.93
CA VAL A 117 -21.52 6.04 24.65
C VAL A 117 -21.56 6.30 23.16
N THR A 118 -22.74 6.34 22.55
CA THR A 118 -22.92 6.54 21.10
C THR A 118 -23.88 7.69 20.85
N ASP A 119 -23.58 8.56 19.90
CA ASP A 119 -24.49 9.61 19.44
C ASP A 119 -25.71 8.96 18.77
N ARG A 120 -26.91 9.29 19.25
CA ARG A 120 -28.17 8.67 18.81
C ARG A 120 -28.49 8.93 17.34
N ALA A 121 -28.08 10.10 16.82
CA ALA A 121 -28.32 10.49 15.43
C ALA A 121 -27.22 9.99 14.50
N ARG A 122 -26.01 9.71 15.03
CA ARG A 122 -24.81 9.35 14.25
C ARG A 122 -24.07 8.22 14.95
N SER A 123 -24.41 6.99 14.65
CA SER A 123 -23.80 5.79 15.26
C SER A 123 -22.30 5.61 15.04
N SER A 124 -21.70 6.38 14.11
CA SER A 124 -20.25 6.45 13.91
C SER A 124 -19.53 7.39 14.88
N VAL A 125 -20.27 8.18 15.66
CA VAL A 125 -19.73 9.09 16.68
C VAL A 125 -19.99 8.44 18.05
N PHE A 126 -18.93 7.94 18.67
CA PHE A 126 -19.01 7.23 19.95
C PHE A 126 -17.77 7.47 20.81
N GLY A 127 -17.86 7.11 22.08
CA GLY A 127 -16.76 7.07 23.03
C GLY A 127 -16.82 5.78 23.84
N VAL A 128 -15.65 5.33 24.34
CA VAL A 128 -15.55 4.12 25.16
C VAL A 128 -14.62 4.36 26.34
N SER A 129 -14.88 3.66 27.48
CA SER A 129 -13.99 3.69 28.62
C SER A 129 -14.01 2.35 29.37
N PRO A 130 -12.91 1.92 29.99
CA PRO A 130 -12.89 0.70 30.78
C PRO A 130 -13.55 0.89 32.15
N VAL A 131 -14.23 -0.14 32.60
CA VAL A 131 -14.76 -0.28 33.97
C VAL A 131 -14.28 -1.60 34.53
N GLN A 132 -13.50 -1.54 35.60
CA GLN A 132 -13.06 -2.70 36.37
C GLN A 132 -13.88 -2.84 37.65
N VAL A 133 -14.34 -4.03 37.94
CA VAL A 133 -15.01 -4.34 39.21
C VAL A 133 -14.15 -5.32 40.00
N ARG A 134 -13.72 -4.88 41.19
CA ARG A 134 -12.79 -5.63 42.05
C ARG A 134 -13.40 -5.84 43.46
N ALA A 135 -13.29 -7.07 43.95
CA ALA A 135 -13.77 -7.38 45.32
C ALA A 135 -12.71 -6.94 46.33
N VAL A 136 -13.20 -6.37 47.44
CA VAL A 136 -12.37 -6.07 48.63
C VAL A 136 -12.68 -7.09 49.69
N PRO A 137 -11.67 -7.83 50.22
CA PRO A 137 -11.86 -8.77 51.32
C PRO A 137 -12.33 -8.11 52.62
N GLU A 138 -13.08 -8.81 53.44
CA GLU A 138 -13.60 -8.28 54.73
C GLU A 138 -12.50 -7.97 55.73
N ASP A 139 -11.38 -8.69 55.71
CA ASP A 139 -10.20 -8.46 56.58
C ASP A 139 -9.42 -7.23 56.19
N THR A 140 -9.42 -6.86 54.92
CA THR A 140 -8.80 -5.61 54.40
C THR A 140 -9.70 -4.41 54.66
N GLY A 141 -11.01 -4.55 54.50
CA GLY A 141 -12.05 -3.57 54.79
C GLY A 141 -12.18 -2.45 53.79
N ILE A 142 -11.09 -1.75 53.43
CA ILE A 142 -11.04 -0.62 52.48
C ILE A 142 -9.77 -0.68 51.68
N GLU A 143 -9.88 -0.42 50.35
CA GLU A 143 -8.78 -0.18 49.45
C GLU A 143 -9.02 1.12 48.68
N LEU A 144 -7.99 1.67 48.09
CA LEU A 144 -8.15 2.73 47.09
C LEU A 144 -8.04 2.18 45.70
N SER A 145 -8.73 2.81 44.75
CA SER A 145 -8.80 2.37 43.37
C SER A 145 -7.45 2.37 42.66
N SER A 146 -6.39 3.02 43.20
CA SER A 146 -4.98 3.00 42.75
C SER A 146 -3.98 2.76 43.86
N PRO A 147 -2.83 2.17 43.59
CA PRO A 147 -1.76 2.03 44.54
C PRO A 147 -0.95 3.33 44.73
N SER A 148 -0.96 4.24 43.76
CA SER A 148 -0.31 5.55 43.78
C SER A 148 -0.92 6.45 42.72
N LEU A 149 -0.68 7.77 42.79
CA LEU A 149 -1.11 8.75 41.80
C LEU A 149 0.05 9.66 41.43
N SER A 150 0.22 9.93 40.13
CA SER A 150 1.06 10.99 39.57
C SER A 150 0.19 11.95 38.79
N LEU A 151 0.28 13.24 39.12
CA LEU A 151 -0.54 14.31 38.54
C LEU A 151 0.34 15.44 38.03
N MET A 152 0.03 16.00 36.89
CA MET A 152 0.58 17.28 36.45
C MET A 152 -0.15 18.43 37.16
N PRO A 153 0.47 19.62 37.29
CA PRO A 153 -0.20 20.81 37.78
C PRO A 153 -1.51 21.09 37.07
N GLY A 154 -2.58 21.27 37.83
CA GLY A 154 -3.94 21.47 37.31
C GLY A 154 -4.67 20.18 36.89
N GLY A 155 -4.01 19.02 36.84
CA GLY A 155 -4.62 17.72 36.54
C GLY A 155 -5.69 17.35 37.58
N VAL A 156 -6.78 16.75 37.14
CA VAL A 156 -7.91 16.32 37.99
C VAL A 156 -8.12 14.81 37.85
N VAL A 157 -8.18 14.11 38.96
CA VAL A 157 -8.48 12.67 39.01
C VAL A 157 -9.57 12.37 40.04
N VAL A 158 -10.39 11.36 39.78
CA VAL A 158 -11.36 10.81 40.73
C VAL A 158 -10.80 9.52 41.30
N VAL A 159 -10.73 9.46 42.64
CA VAL A 159 -10.29 8.27 43.38
C VAL A 159 -11.46 7.65 44.11
N ASN A 160 -11.63 6.33 43.96
CA ASN A 160 -12.65 5.58 44.66
C ASN A 160 -12.08 4.86 45.87
N ALA A 161 -12.82 4.93 47.00
CA ALA A 161 -12.60 4.03 48.10
C ALA A 161 -13.46 2.75 47.83
N LEU A 162 -12.78 1.65 47.59
CA LEU A 162 -13.39 0.33 47.38
C LEU A 162 -13.66 -0.26 48.77
N LEU A 163 -14.90 -0.57 49.07
CA LEU A 163 -15.33 -1.00 50.42
C LEU A 163 -15.72 -2.48 50.43
N ALA A 164 -15.29 -3.17 51.46
CA ALA A 164 -15.78 -4.50 51.76
C ALA A 164 -17.30 -4.47 51.98
N PRO A 165 -18.04 -5.59 51.73
CA PRO A 165 -19.49 -5.63 51.83
C PRO A 165 -20.07 -5.08 53.13
N SER A 166 -19.43 -5.34 54.27
CA SER A 166 -19.86 -4.86 55.60
C SER A 166 -19.74 -3.34 55.82
N LEU A 167 -18.93 -2.65 54.99
CA LEU A 167 -18.66 -1.21 55.12
C LEU A 167 -19.37 -0.32 54.09
N ARG A 168 -20.03 -0.88 53.10
CA ARG A 168 -20.60 -0.15 51.94
C ARG A 168 -21.64 0.93 52.32
N ALA A 169 -22.31 0.79 53.42
CA ALA A 169 -23.31 1.76 53.87
C ALA A 169 -22.70 2.87 54.74
N ARG A 170 -21.39 2.90 54.91
CA ARG A 170 -20.67 3.86 55.79
C ARG A 170 -20.09 5.03 54.98
N ALA A 171 -20.12 6.20 55.59
CA ALA A 171 -19.49 7.40 55.04
C ALA A 171 -17.96 7.25 55.05
N VAL A 172 -17.31 7.64 53.94
CA VAL A 172 -15.85 7.70 53.81
C VAL A 172 -15.37 9.13 54.14
N THR A 173 -14.37 9.24 54.99
CA THR A 173 -13.70 10.51 55.29
C THR A 173 -12.38 10.55 54.55
N TRP A 174 -12.16 11.59 53.77
CA TRP A 174 -10.97 11.76 52.94
C TRP A 174 -10.01 12.80 53.57
N SER A 175 -8.70 12.58 53.44
CA SER A 175 -7.69 13.52 53.84
C SER A 175 -6.46 13.47 52.93
N LEU A 176 -5.84 14.62 52.68
CA LEU A 176 -4.61 14.77 51.92
C LEU A 176 -3.55 15.48 52.74
N THR A 177 -2.34 14.94 52.80
CA THR A 177 -1.22 15.54 53.54
C THR A 177 0.04 15.56 52.66
N PRO A 178 0.63 16.75 52.34
CA PRO A 178 0.13 18.08 52.74
C PRO A 178 -1.10 18.51 51.90
N SER A 179 -2.06 19.21 52.52
CA SER A 179 -3.26 19.73 51.87
C SER A 179 -3.01 20.79 50.80
N THR A 180 -1.79 21.32 50.72
CA THR A 180 -1.34 22.29 49.70
C THR A 180 -0.98 21.64 48.37
N LEU A 181 -0.86 20.32 48.32
CA LEU A 181 -0.45 19.57 47.14
C LEU A 181 -1.55 19.53 46.07
N ALA A 182 -2.81 19.37 46.50
CA ALA A 182 -3.97 19.35 45.62
C ALA A 182 -5.23 19.76 46.40
N THR A 183 -6.27 20.21 45.69
CA THR A 183 -7.60 20.43 46.25
C THR A 183 -8.35 19.09 46.26
N LEU A 184 -8.76 18.65 47.45
CA LEU A 184 -9.49 17.41 47.65
C LEU A 184 -10.97 17.72 47.85
N THR A 185 -11.85 17.18 47.03
CA THR A 185 -13.30 17.37 47.07
C THR A 185 -13.99 16.02 47.14
N PRO A 186 -14.52 15.60 48.29
CA PRO A 186 -15.37 14.39 48.37
C PRO A 186 -16.63 14.54 47.53
N ASN A 187 -16.98 13.49 46.75
CA ASN A 187 -18.17 13.52 45.91
C ASN A 187 -19.38 13.06 46.74
N GLU A 188 -20.42 13.92 46.84
CA GLU A 188 -21.59 13.66 47.65
C GLU A 188 -22.33 12.39 47.25
N GLY A 189 -22.73 11.57 48.24
CA GLY A 189 -23.49 10.33 48.00
C GLY A 189 -22.68 9.15 47.45
N THR A 190 -21.37 9.31 47.26
CA THR A 190 -20.48 8.26 46.74
C THR A 190 -19.34 7.96 47.71
N SER A 191 -18.60 6.87 47.45
CA SER A 191 -17.33 6.58 48.15
C SER A 191 -16.10 7.12 47.41
N SER A 192 -16.25 8.17 46.59
CA SER A 192 -15.19 8.76 45.80
C SER A 192 -14.81 10.18 46.22
N ALA A 193 -13.64 10.63 45.79
CA ALA A 193 -13.22 12.02 45.91
C ALA A 193 -12.49 12.49 44.65
N SER A 194 -12.71 13.72 44.26
CA SER A 194 -11.98 14.41 43.20
C SER A 194 -10.74 15.07 43.76
N LEU A 195 -9.60 14.86 43.13
CA LEU A 195 -8.31 15.48 43.49
C LEU A 195 -7.86 16.36 42.34
N SER A 196 -7.72 17.66 42.55
CA SER A 196 -7.23 18.63 41.57
C SER A 196 -5.85 19.13 42.00
N ALA A 197 -4.81 18.79 41.25
CA ALA A 197 -3.42 19.11 41.53
C ALA A 197 -3.18 20.64 41.61
N SER A 198 -2.36 21.10 42.58
CA SER A 198 -1.94 22.49 42.66
C SER A 198 -0.88 22.80 41.57
N ALA A 199 -0.53 24.09 41.44
CA ALA A 199 0.58 24.53 40.57
C ALA A 199 1.97 24.18 41.15
N ARG A 200 2.05 23.57 42.31
CA ARG A 200 3.32 23.23 43.00
C ARG A 200 3.55 21.73 42.89
N SER A 201 4.71 21.35 42.39
CA SER A 201 5.19 19.98 42.43
C SER A 201 5.49 19.53 43.87
N GLY A 202 5.38 18.24 44.15
CA GLY A 202 5.67 17.64 45.42
C GLY A 202 5.04 16.29 45.64
N ARG A 203 5.27 15.70 46.80
CA ARG A 203 4.72 14.39 47.20
C ARG A 203 3.87 14.51 48.44
N GLY A 204 2.86 13.67 48.55
CA GLY A 204 1.95 13.62 49.68
C GLY A 204 1.24 12.27 49.79
N THR A 205 0.37 12.18 50.79
CA THR A 205 -0.41 10.96 51.04
C THR A 205 -1.90 11.29 51.02
N LEU A 206 -2.66 10.62 50.17
CA LEU A 206 -4.12 10.61 50.16
C LEU A 206 -4.61 9.42 50.99
N SER A 207 -5.52 9.68 51.93
CA SER A 207 -6.09 8.67 52.81
C SER A 207 -7.60 8.72 52.79
N ALA A 208 -8.23 7.54 52.77
CA ALA A 208 -9.67 7.32 52.93
C ALA A 208 -9.91 6.48 54.19
N THR A 209 -10.75 6.96 55.06
CA THR A 209 -11.07 6.32 56.35
C THR A 209 -12.53 6.07 56.46
N VAL A 210 -12.90 4.88 56.92
CA VAL A 210 -14.28 4.46 57.23
C VAL A 210 -14.33 3.89 58.66
N THR A 211 -15.39 4.18 59.39
CA THR A 211 -15.59 3.64 60.73
C THR A 211 -16.53 2.44 60.68
N ASN A 212 -16.09 1.28 61.18
CA ASN A 212 -16.90 0.05 61.24
C ASN A 212 -17.95 0.13 62.32
N GLU A 213 -18.79 -0.91 62.44
CA GLU A 213 -19.86 -1.00 63.42
C GLU A 213 -19.40 -0.99 64.88
N SER A 214 -18.19 -1.43 65.15
CA SER A 214 -17.56 -1.46 66.46
C SER A 214 -16.89 -0.11 66.82
N GLY A 215 -16.99 0.92 65.96
CA GLY A 215 -16.37 2.24 66.16
C GLY A 215 -14.87 2.28 65.81
N VAL A 216 -14.32 1.25 65.19
CA VAL A 216 -12.92 1.19 64.81
C VAL A 216 -12.75 1.83 63.37
N ALA A 217 -11.81 2.76 63.26
CA ALA A 217 -11.46 3.37 61.99
C ALA A 217 -10.55 2.42 61.18
N VAL A 218 -10.93 2.16 59.93
CA VAL A 218 -10.12 1.43 58.92
C VAL A 218 -9.75 2.41 57.85
N THR A 219 -8.43 2.49 57.50
CA THR A 219 -7.87 3.50 56.58
C THR A 219 -7.06 2.85 55.51
N ALA A 220 -7.27 3.25 54.25
CA ALA A 220 -6.39 3.00 53.15
C ALA A 220 -5.68 4.28 52.70
N SER A 221 -4.41 4.18 52.31
CA SER A 221 -3.61 5.35 51.94
C SER A 221 -2.75 5.03 50.71
N ILE A 222 -2.56 6.05 49.88
CA ILE A 222 -1.69 5.99 48.70
C ILE A 222 -0.79 7.22 48.62
N GLU A 223 0.35 7.05 47.92
CA GLU A 223 1.24 8.19 47.62
C GLU A 223 0.67 8.98 46.44
N VAL A 224 0.72 10.31 46.54
CA VAL A 224 0.33 11.25 45.49
C VAL A 224 1.56 12.10 45.17
N GLU A 225 1.96 12.14 43.93
CA GLU A 225 3.00 13.00 43.38
C GLU A 225 2.40 14.02 42.42
N VAL A 226 2.68 15.32 42.63
CA VAL A 226 2.43 16.36 41.64
C VAL A 226 3.76 16.68 40.97
N GLU A 227 3.86 16.46 39.67
CA GLU A 227 5.08 16.65 38.90
C GLU A 227 5.43 18.14 38.71
N ALA A 228 6.64 18.45 38.26
CA ALA A 228 7.02 19.81 37.92
C ALA A 228 6.32 20.28 36.65
N ASP A 229 5.91 21.55 36.59
CA ASP A 229 5.30 22.14 35.39
C ASP A 229 6.37 22.35 34.32
N VAL A 230 6.30 21.54 33.24
CA VAL A 230 7.15 21.63 32.04
C VAL A 230 6.37 22.15 30.85
N SER A 231 5.19 22.73 31.06
CA SER A 231 4.24 23.08 29.97
C SER A 231 4.68 24.24 29.07
N GLY A 232 5.67 25.05 29.50
CA GLY A 232 6.09 26.23 28.74
C GLY A 232 6.62 25.98 27.32
N ASP A 233 7.09 24.78 27.04
CA ASP A 233 7.63 24.39 25.73
C ASP A 233 6.57 23.74 24.80
N PHE A 234 5.40 23.42 25.34
CA PHE A 234 4.28 22.88 24.55
C PHE A 234 3.43 23.99 23.96
N VAL A 235 3.00 23.80 22.73
CA VAL A 235 2.00 24.66 22.09
C VAL A 235 0.67 23.94 22.19
N ILE A 236 -0.20 24.39 23.08
CA ILE A 236 -1.50 23.79 23.36
C ILE A 236 -2.56 24.84 23.10
N GLU A 237 -3.55 24.47 22.27
CA GLU A 237 -4.70 25.30 21.94
C GLU A 237 -5.72 25.34 23.10
N GLU A 238 -6.67 26.28 23.05
CA GLU A 238 -7.69 26.46 24.11
C GLU A 238 -8.59 25.22 24.30
N ASP A 239 -8.75 24.38 23.26
CA ASP A 239 -9.54 23.14 23.31
C ASP A 239 -8.76 21.95 23.91
N GLY A 240 -7.50 22.17 24.31
CA GLY A 240 -6.62 21.15 24.84
C GLY A 240 -5.87 20.36 23.77
N THR A 241 -5.85 20.79 22.53
CA THR A 241 -5.10 20.16 21.44
C THR A 241 -3.63 20.58 21.49
N LEU A 242 -2.72 19.61 21.58
CA LEU A 242 -1.27 19.81 21.46
C LEU A 242 -0.92 19.93 19.97
N THR A 243 -0.43 21.11 19.56
CA THR A 243 -0.08 21.41 18.16
C THR A 243 1.42 21.48 17.91
N GLY A 244 2.25 21.51 18.97
CA GLY A 244 3.69 21.49 18.80
C GLY A 244 4.49 21.44 20.12
N TYR A 245 5.78 21.13 19.98
CA TYR A 245 6.77 21.16 21.04
C TYR A 245 7.99 21.96 20.58
N ARG A 246 8.39 22.96 21.38
CA ARG A 246 9.50 23.89 21.11
C ARG A 246 10.71 23.66 22.02
N GLY A 247 10.55 22.79 23.01
CA GLY A 247 11.62 22.46 23.95
C GLY A 247 12.73 21.64 23.32
N THR A 248 13.83 21.50 24.06
CA THR A 248 15.00 20.71 23.65
C THR A 248 15.22 19.49 24.54
N ASP A 249 14.33 19.22 25.47
CA ASP A 249 14.47 18.12 26.42
C ASP A 249 14.25 16.78 25.70
N ALA A 250 15.13 15.83 26.01
CA ALA A 250 15.06 14.48 25.46
C ALA A 250 13.94 13.63 26.10
N THR A 251 13.61 13.90 27.36
CA THR A 251 12.54 13.21 28.10
C THR A 251 11.42 14.20 28.40
N VAL A 252 10.23 13.90 27.93
CA VAL A 252 9.11 14.83 27.93
C VAL A 252 7.84 14.14 28.44
N VAL A 253 7.08 14.86 29.25
CA VAL A 253 5.75 14.45 29.73
C VAL A 253 4.73 15.44 29.18
N ILE A 254 3.78 14.97 28.38
CA ILE A 254 2.68 15.82 27.91
C ILE A 254 1.81 16.20 29.12
N PRO A 255 1.46 17.52 29.27
CA PRO A 255 0.67 17.97 30.40
C PRO A 255 -0.71 17.33 30.49
N GLU A 256 -1.17 17.09 31.72
CA GLU A 256 -2.56 16.72 31.98
C GLU A 256 -3.52 17.79 31.45
N GLY A 257 -4.67 17.33 30.91
CA GLY A 257 -5.64 18.24 30.26
C GLY A 257 -5.44 18.36 28.74
N VAL A 258 -4.33 17.87 28.17
CA VAL A 258 -4.22 17.68 26.73
C VAL A 258 -5.18 16.57 26.32
N THR A 259 -6.07 16.89 25.37
CA THR A 259 -7.13 15.98 24.91
C THR A 259 -6.85 15.37 23.56
N ALA A 260 -6.00 16.02 22.75
CA ALA A 260 -5.60 15.52 21.43
C ALA A 260 -4.15 15.91 21.13
N ILE A 261 -3.45 15.07 20.39
CA ILE A 261 -2.16 15.38 19.77
C ILE A 261 -2.45 15.61 18.29
N ALA A 262 -2.22 16.82 17.80
CA ALA A 262 -2.51 17.19 16.42
C ALA A 262 -1.59 16.47 15.43
N SER A 263 -1.96 16.52 14.16
CA SER A 263 -1.10 16.05 13.07
C SER A 263 0.24 16.80 13.11
N HIS A 264 1.34 16.06 12.94
CA HIS A 264 2.73 16.55 12.97
C HIS A 264 3.18 17.22 14.28
N ALA A 265 2.44 17.17 15.38
CA ALA A 265 2.71 17.94 16.60
C ALA A 265 4.11 17.74 17.20
N LEU A 266 4.67 16.52 17.14
CA LEU A 266 6.02 16.20 17.59
C LEU A 266 6.90 15.64 16.45
N SER A 267 6.51 15.86 15.19
CA SER A 267 7.27 15.40 14.03
C SER A 267 8.65 16.03 13.98
N GLY A 268 9.69 15.20 13.73
CA GLY A 268 11.08 15.65 13.58
C GLY A 268 11.71 16.18 14.87
N THR A 269 11.07 16.03 16.04
CA THR A 269 11.63 16.50 17.33
C THR A 269 12.77 15.61 17.84
N GLY A 270 13.66 16.18 18.67
CA GLY A 270 14.73 15.44 19.35
C GLY A 270 14.28 14.66 20.59
N VAL A 271 12.98 14.57 20.86
CA VAL A 271 12.42 13.83 22.00
C VAL A 271 12.72 12.34 21.85
N THR A 272 13.36 11.74 22.86
CA THR A 272 13.69 10.31 22.88
C THR A 272 12.75 9.51 23.77
N SER A 273 12.16 10.13 24.80
CA SER A 273 11.22 9.51 25.72
C SER A 273 10.00 10.40 25.92
N LEU A 274 8.82 9.85 25.69
CA LEU A 274 7.56 10.57 25.79
C LEU A 274 6.56 9.81 26.66
N ARG A 275 5.95 10.52 27.61
CA ARG A 275 4.80 10.04 28.38
C ARG A 275 3.54 10.78 27.95
N VAL A 276 2.51 10.02 27.60
CA VAL A 276 1.20 10.51 27.15
C VAL A 276 0.20 10.34 28.29
N PRO A 277 -0.43 11.42 28.79
CA PRO A 277 -1.37 11.36 29.91
C PRO A 277 -2.67 10.66 29.52
N SER A 278 -3.40 10.18 30.52
CA SER A 278 -4.66 9.48 30.33
C SER A 278 -5.76 10.31 29.67
N SER A 279 -5.65 11.65 29.71
CA SER A 279 -6.62 12.59 29.11
C SER A 279 -6.61 12.62 27.58
N VAL A 280 -5.53 12.14 26.92
CA VAL A 280 -5.41 12.16 25.46
C VAL A 280 -6.34 11.12 24.83
N ARG A 281 -7.15 11.57 23.88
CA ARG A 281 -8.19 10.76 23.19
C ARG A 281 -7.82 10.41 21.77
N SER A 282 -7.00 11.22 21.12
CA SER A 282 -6.57 11.01 19.74
C SER A 282 -5.13 11.43 19.51
N ILE A 283 -4.47 10.69 18.63
CA ILE A 283 -3.17 10.99 18.04
C ILE A 283 -3.42 11.21 16.55
N GLY A 284 -3.03 12.38 16.02
CA GLY A 284 -3.21 12.78 14.65
C GLY A 284 -2.23 12.10 13.69
N ASP A 285 -2.41 12.40 12.39
CA ASP A 285 -1.56 11.87 11.33
C ASP A 285 -0.12 12.38 11.47
N GLU A 286 0.86 11.51 11.27
CA GLU A 286 2.28 11.82 11.34
C GLU A 286 2.73 12.52 12.66
N ALA A 287 1.96 12.37 13.75
CA ALA A 287 2.16 13.10 14.99
C ALA A 287 3.58 13.00 15.55
N PHE A 288 4.25 11.86 15.39
CA PHE A 288 5.62 11.58 15.84
C PHE A 288 6.60 11.29 14.69
N SER A 289 6.17 11.47 13.46
CA SER A 289 6.93 11.09 12.26
C SER A 289 8.34 11.69 12.27
N GLY A 290 9.36 10.85 12.06
CA GLY A 290 10.77 11.26 11.98
C GLY A 290 11.35 11.83 13.27
N SER A 291 10.65 11.71 14.42
CA SER A 291 11.19 12.09 15.72
C SER A 291 12.25 11.08 16.20
N SER A 292 13.09 11.51 17.14
CA SER A 292 14.08 10.62 17.78
C SER A 292 13.49 9.68 18.84
N LEU A 293 12.16 9.49 18.85
CA LEU A 293 11.43 8.79 19.90
C LEU A 293 11.84 7.30 19.98
N GLU A 294 12.42 6.92 21.13
CA GLU A 294 12.85 5.56 21.45
C GLU A 294 11.87 4.86 22.41
N SER A 295 11.21 5.65 23.28
CA SER A 295 10.29 5.16 24.29
C SER A 295 9.02 5.99 24.32
N LEU A 296 7.88 5.32 24.22
CA LEU A 296 6.56 5.91 24.35
C LEU A 296 5.76 5.15 25.41
N THR A 297 5.27 5.87 26.41
CA THR A 297 4.43 5.30 27.46
C THR A 297 3.10 6.03 27.52
N PHE A 298 2.04 5.28 27.73
CA PHE A 298 0.70 5.81 27.97
C PHE A 298 0.32 5.62 29.43
N ASP A 299 -0.29 6.62 30.03
CA ASP A 299 -0.91 6.47 31.33
C ASP A 299 -2.18 5.65 31.20
N ASP A 300 -2.08 4.36 31.47
CA ASP A 300 -3.17 3.37 31.37
C ASP A 300 -3.30 2.58 32.68
N GLY A 301 -3.29 3.32 33.80
CA GLY A 301 -3.45 2.75 35.14
C GLY A 301 -4.90 2.36 35.47
N GLU A 302 -5.09 1.45 36.39
CA GLU A 302 -6.41 0.98 36.82
C GLU A 302 -7.36 2.10 37.29
N GLN A 303 -6.80 3.25 37.70
CA GLN A 303 -7.57 4.37 38.29
C GLN A 303 -7.70 5.58 37.38
N ALA A 304 -6.78 5.73 36.45
CA ALA A 304 -6.83 6.72 35.36
C ALA A 304 -6.52 5.98 34.07
N PRO A 305 -7.45 5.15 33.57
CA PRO A 305 -7.22 4.46 32.31
C PRO A 305 -7.13 5.46 31.18
N SER A 306 -6.27 5.16 30.23
CA SER A 306 -6.12 5.97 29.03
C SER A 306 -7.46 6.13 28.31
N GLN A 307 -7.71 7.34 27.81
CA GLN A 307 -8.86 7.67 26.97
C GLN A 307 -8.55 7.59 25.47
N LEU A 308 -7.35 7.15 25.08
CA LEU A 308 -6.93 7.11 23.69
C LEU A 308 -7.79 6.11 22.92
N THR A 309 -8.56 6.60 21.96
CA THR A 309 -9.46 5.79 21.13
C THR A 309 -9.03 5.67 19.69
N GLN A 310 -8.16 6.58 19.20
CA GLN A 310 -7.74 6.58 17.81
C GLN A 310 -6.28 7.02 17.62
N ILE A 311 -5.63 6.39 16.61
CA ILE A 311 -4.29 6.74 16.12
C ILE A 311 -4.40 6.96 14.62
N GLY A 312 -3.87 8.10 14.16
CA GLY A 312 -3.90 8.54 12.76
C GLY A 312 -2.88 7.83 11.86
N SER A 313 -2.95 8.21 10.59
CA SER A 313 -2.08 7.71 9.52
C SER A 313 -0.61 8.05 9.80
N ARG A 314 0.29 7.05 9.60
CA ARG A 314 1.75 7.24 9.68
C ARG A 314 2.24 7.89 10.99
N ALA A 315 1.47 7.72 12.08
CA ALA A 315 1.71 8.43 13.34
C ALA A 315 3.13 8.19 13.92
N PHE A 316 3.72 7.01 13.68
CA PHE A 316 5.01 6.58 14.22
C PHE A 316 6.10 6.36 13.15
N VAL A 317 5.88 6.78 11.92
CA VAL A 317 6.83 6.59 10.81
C VAL A 317 8.21 7.13 11.17
N ASN A 318 9.25 6.33 10.88
CA ASN A 318 10.65 6.68 11.10
C ASN A 318 10.99 7.08 12.56
N THR A 319 10.26 6.54 13.55
CA THR A 319 10.67 6.63 14.96
C THR A 319 11.66 5.53 15.34
N ALA A 320 12.36 5.71 16.45
CA ALA A 320 13.32 4.75 17.00
C ALA A 320 12.72 3.82 18.07
N ILE A 321 11.39 3.79 18.21
CA ILE A 321 10.69 2.96 19.20
C ILE A 321 11.02 1.50 18.97
N THR A 322 11.41 0.79 20.05
CA THR A 322 11.71 -0.65 20.01
C THR A 322 10.56 -1.52 20.50
N ASP A 323 9.83 -1.04 21.49
CA ASP A 323 8.72 -1.75 22.12
C ASP A 323 7.53 -0.80 22.27
N LEU A 324 6.38 -1.16 21.74
CA LEU A 324 5.19 -0.32 21.78
C LEU A 324 4.03 -1.11 22.41
N SER A 325 3.52 -0.61 23.52
CA SER A 325 2.33 -1.14 24.17
C SER A 325 1.19 -0.13 24.06
N LEU A 326 0.12 -0.52 23.34
CA LEU A 326 -1.02 0.35 23.10
C LEU A 326 -2.05 0.24 24.23
N PRO A 327 -2.72 1.35 24.59
CA PRO A 327 -3.70 1.39 25.66
C PRO A 327 -4.90 0.49 25.38
N ARG A 328 -5.54 0.04 26.45
CA ARG A 328 -6.73 -0.83 26.40
C ARG A 328 -7.95 -0.18 25.73
N SER A 329 -8.05 1.15 25.83
CA SER A 329 -9.13 1.96 25.26
C SER A 329 -9.05 2.15 23.75
N LEU A 330 -7.91 1.83 23.11
CA LEU A 330 -7.69 2.07 21.70
C LEU A 330 -8.60 1.21 20.83
N VAL A 331 -9.40 1.86 19.98
CA VAL A 331 -10.38 1.21 19.09
C VAL A 331 -9.97 1.31 17.62
N ARG A 332 -9.51 2.49 17.21
CA ARG A 332 -9.24 2.82 15.79
C ARG A 332 -7.75 3.06 15.58
N VAL A 333 -7.22 2.38 14.60
CA VAL A 333 -5.83 2.52 14.14
C VAL A 333 -5.88 2.71 12.65
N ALA A 334 -5.25 3.76 12.15
CA ALA A 334 -5.12 3.92 10.71
C ALA A 334 -4.32 2.76 10.11
N PRO A 335 -4.65 2.27 8.92
CA PRO A 335 -4.01 1.08 8.33
C PRO A 335 -2.49 1.18 8.18
N ASP A 336 -1.95 2.39 8.10
CA ASP A 336 -0.52 2.71 7.93
C ASP A 336 0.12 3.35 9.17
N ALA A 337 -0.53 3.23 10.35
CA ALA A 337 -0.06 3.89 11.58
C ALA A 337 1.34 3.44 12.03
N PHE A 338 1.71 2.17 11.79
CA PHE A 338 2.97 1.56 12.25
C PHE A 338 3.94 1.20 11.11
N VAL A 339 3.74 1.75 9.92
CA VAL A 339 4.65 1.52 8.80
C VAL A 339 5.99 2.22 9.00
N GLU A 340 7.04 1.72 8.36
CA GLU A 340 8.38 2.35 8.39
C GLU A 340 8.91 2.60 9.82
N MET A 341 8.70 1.64 10.73
CA MET A 341 9.30 1.68 12.08
C MET A 341 10.55 0.78 12.13
N PRO A 342 11.74 1.30 11.79
CA PRO A 342 12.92 0.47 11.50
C PRO A 342 13.50 -0.23 12.72
N ARG A 343 13.13 0.16 13.94
CA ARG A 343 13.63 -0.41 15.19
C ARG A 343 12.59 -1.16 16.01
N LEU A 344 11.34 -1.18 15.57
CA LEU A 344 10.26 -1.84 16.32
C LEU A 344 10.52 -3.35 16.41
N THR A 345 10.66 -3.89 17.62
CA THR A 345 10.89 -5.31 17.89
C THR A 345 9.66 -6.02 18.42
N SER A 346 8.82 -5.31 19.17
CA SER A 346 7.57 -5.86 19.72
C SER A 346 6.45 -4.84 19.76
N LEU A 347 5.23 -5.31 19.49
CA LEU A 347 4.00 -4.55 19.61
C LEU A 347 2.99 -5.31 20.46
N ARG A 348 2.30 -4.61 21.38
CA ARG A 348 1.17 -5.16 22.13
C ARG A 348 -0.10 -4.37 21.85
N LEU A 349 -1.14 -5.09 21.41
CA LEU A 349 -2.47 -4.57 21.11
C LEU A 349 -3.44 -4.83 22.27
N GLY A 350 -4.24 -3.81 22.59
CA GLY A 350 -5.27 -3.90 23.60
C GLY A 350 -6.53 -4.68 23.14
N PRO A 351 -7.49 -4.87 24.06
CA PRO A 351 -8.69 -5.66 23.82
C PRO A 351 -9.68 -5.00 22.86
N SER A 352 -9.60 -3.68 22.66
CA SER A 352 -10.65 -2.90 21.99
C SER A 352 -10.39 -2.60 20.52
N VAL A 353 -9.22 -2.95 19.97
CA VAL A 353 -8.88 -2.67 18.55
C VAL A 353 -9.88 -3.38 17.63
N ALA A 354 -10.53 -2.59 16.76
CA ALA A 354 -11.62 -3.04 15.91
C ALA A 354 -11.15 -3.84 14.70
N ALA A 355 -12.03 -4.62 14.09
CA ALA A 355 -11.76 -5.43 12.90
C ALA A 355 -11.31 -4.59 11.70
N GLY A 356 -10.43 -5.15 10.85
CA GLY A 356 -10.02 -4.57 9.57
C GLY A 356 -9.03 -3.40 9.65
N GLN A 357 -8.53 -3.05 10.84
CA GLN A 357 -7.66 -1.89 11.05
C GLN A 357 -6.17 -2.17 10.81
N LEU A 358 -5.75 -3.44 10.74
CA LEU A 358 -4.33 -3.81 10.82
C LEU A 358 -3.77 -4.47 9.55
N VAL A 359 -4.52 -4.49 8.46
CA VAL A 359 -4.03 -4.99 7.17
C VAL A 359 -2.98 -4.03 6.61
N GLY A 360 -1.77 -4.53 6.35
CA GLY A 360 -0.64 -3.72 5.87
C GLY A 360 -0.01 -2.78 6.92
N ALA A 361 -0.54 -2.74 8.15
CA ALA A 361 -0.13 -1.79 9.18
C ALA A 361 1.34 -1.90 9.62
N PHE A 362 2.02 -3.00 9.30
CA PHE A 362 3.39 -3.30 9.74
C PHE A 362 4.41 -3.35 8.58
N ALA A 363 4.06 -2.74 7.45
CA ALA A 363 4.99 -2.64 6.32
C ALA A 363 6.28 -1.91 6.74
N GLU A 364 7.42 -2.40 6.25
CA GLU A 364 8.73 -1.82 6.53
C GLU A 364 9.10 -1.74 8.04
N THR A 365 8.73 -2.79 8.80
CA THR A 365 9.17 -3.01 10.19
C THR A 365 10.18 -4.17 10.28
N PRO A 366 11.42 -4.01 9.79
CA PRO A 366 12.34 -5.12 9.53
C PRO A 366 12.86 -5.82 10.78
N GLU A 367 12.76 -5.23 11.96
CA GLU A 367 13.22 -5.80 13.23
C GLU A 367 12.07 -6.37 14.07
N LEU A 368 10.83 -6.30 13.60
CA LEU A 368 9.67 -6.82 14.33
C LEU A 368 9.76 -8.33 14.50
N THR A 369 9.72 -8.81 15.75
CA THR A 369 9.81 -10.24 16.11
C THR A 369 8.49 -10.82 16.61
N ARG A 370 7.61 -10.00 17.19
CA ARG A 370 6.31 -10.44 17.73
C ARG A 370 5.28 -9.33 17.77
N ILE A 371 4.03 -9.73 17.58
CA ILE A 371 2.83 -8.94 17.83
C ILE A 371 2.03 -9.70 18.86
N GLU A 372 1.77 -9.09 20.02
CA GLU A 372 0.95 -9.64 21.09
C GLU A 372 -0.43 -9.01 21.05
N VAL A 373 -1.47 -9.79 21.33
CA VAL A 373 -2.87 -9.32 21.37
C VAL A 373 -3.47 -9.72 22.72
N ASP A 374 -4.16 -8.79 23.35
CA ASP A 374 -4.90 -9.06 24.59
C ASP A 374 -5.94 -10.16 24.35
N GLY A 375 -6.00 -11.14 25.26
CA GLY A 375 -6.88 -12.30 25.12
C GLY A 375 -8.39 -11.97 25.07
N ALA A 376 -8.79 -10.78 25.52
CA ALA A 376 -10.16 -10.29 25.45
C ALA A 376 -10.50 -9.61 24.10
N ASN A 377 -9.54 -9.43 23.18
CA ASN A 377 -9.84 -8.85 21.88
C ASN A 377 -10.80 -9.76 21.09
N ALA A 378 -11.90 -9.17 20.61
CA ALA A 378 -12.95 -9.91 19.89
C ALA A 378 -12.63 -10.22 18.44
N HIS A 379 -11.64 -9.52 17.84
CA HIS A 379 -11.40 -9.53 16.40
C HIS A 379 -10.06 -10.14 16.01
N TYR A 380 -9.06 -10.05 16.89
CA TYR A 380 -7.69 -10.49 16.63
C TYR A 380 -7.19 -11.45 17.70
N GLU A 381 -6.22 -12.24 17.31
CA GLU A 381 -5.49 -13.13 18.22
C GLU A 381 -4.02 -13.19 17.79
N SER A 382 -3.15 -13.34 18.77
CA SER A 382 -1.73 -13.65 18.52
C SER A 382 -1.48 -15.13 18.73
N LEU A 383 -0.97 -15.79 17.71
CA LEU A 383 -0.50 -17.17 17.82
C LEU A 383 1.02 -17.17 17.65
N ASP A 384 1.73 -17.46 18.73
CA ASP A 384 3.19 -17.40 18.76
C ASP A 384 3.77 -16.06 18.24
N GLY A 385 3.14 -14.93 18.53
CA GLY A 385 3.57 -13.61 18.09
C GLY A 385 3.23 -13.24 16.64
N VAL A 386 2.50 -14.09 15.92
CA VAL A 386 1.95 -13.83 14.59
C VAL A 386 0.49 -13.39 14.73
N LEU A 387 0.09 -12.38 14.00
CA LEU A 387 -1.24 -11.79 14.08
C LEU A 387 -2.22 -12.49 13.15
N TYR A 388 -3.33 -12.94 13.71
CA TYR A 388 -4.46 -13.57 13.01
C TYR A 388 -5.77 -12.87 13.34
N THR A 389 -6.78 -13.10 12.51
CA THR A 389 -8.17 -12.90 12.94
C THR A 389 -8.53 -13.87 14.06
N ARG A 390 -9.49 -13.48 14.92
CA ARG A 390 -9.91 -14.29 16.08
C ARG A 390 -10.44 -15.68 15.73
N ASP A 391 -11.07 -15.81 14.57
CA ASP A 391 -11.55 -17.09 14.01
C ASP A 391 -10.45 -17.90 13.30
N ARG A 392 -9.22 -17.37 13.22
CA ARG A 392 -8.06 -17.97 12.54
C ARG A 392 -8.25 -18.26 11.07
N THR A 393 -9.23 -17.64 10.41
CA THR A 393 -9.42 -17.82 8.96
C THR A 393 -8.43 -16.98 8.14
N ARG A 394 -7.85 -15.92 8.74
CA ARG A 394 -6.89 -15.04 8.05
C ARG A 394 -5.64 -14.80 8.89
N LEU A 395 -4.48 -14.87 8.23
CA LEU A 395 -3.19 -14.39 8.74
C LEU A 395 -3.04 -12.92 8.32
N ILE A 396 -2.99 -12.01 9.30
CA ILE A 396 -2.95 -10.56 9.07
C ILE A 396 -1.51 -10.05 8.92
N ALA A 397 -0.61 -10.48 9.82
CA ALA A 397 0.79 -10.05 9.76
C ALA A 397 1.73 -11.09 10.40
N TYR A 398 2.81 -11.38 9.70
CA TYR A 398 3.95 -12.15 10.16
C TYR A 398 5.12 -11.19 10.43
N PRO A 399 5.62 -11.08 11.65
CA PRO A 399 6.72 -10.17 11.98
C PRO A 399 7.99 -10.49 11.18
N ALA A 400 8.55 -9.50 10.49
CA ALA A 400 9.61 -9.71 9.48
C ALA A 400 10.89 -10.39 10.03
N ALA A 401 11.27 -10.08 11.27
CA ALA A 401 12.46 -10.67 11.92
C ALA A 401 12.17 -11.96 12.68
N ARG A 402 10.90 -12.42 12.73
CA ARG A 402 10.54 -13.66 13.41
C ARG A 402 11.17 -14.86 12.70
N ASN A 403 11.79 -15.79 13.46
CA ASN A 403 12.42 -17.00 12.93
C ASN A 403 13.35 -16.74 11.73
N ALA A 404 14.11 -15.65 11.76
CA ALA A 404 15.07 -15.34 10.71
C ALA A 404 15.98 -16.54 10.41
N GLY A 405 16.04 -16.96 9.14
CA GLY A 405 16.77 -18.17 8.72
C GLY A 405 16.11 -19.50 9.10
N GLY A 406 14.91 -19.50 9.68
CA GLY A 406 14.19 -20.71 10.11
C GLY A 406 12.96 -21.03 9.25
N SER A 407 12.03 -21.79 9.85
CA SER A 407 10.79 -22.21 9.21
C SER A 407 9.56 -21.77 10.01
N TYR A 408 8.44 -21.63 9.31
CA TYR A 408 7.14 -21.34 9.90
C TYR A 408 6.04 -22.18 9.24
N SER A 409 5.10 -22.68 10.04
CA SER A 409 3.90 -23.35 9.53
C SER A 409 2.69 -22.49 9.81
N VAL A 410 2.02 -22.03 8.75
CA VAL A 410 0.73 -21.34 8.86
C VAL A 410 -0.31 -22.35 9.38
N ALA A 411 -1.12 -21.93 10.35
CA ALA A 411 -2.09 -22.82 11.00
C ALA A 411 -3.12 -23.37 10.00
N GLU A 412 -3.51 -24.65 10.17
CA GLU A 412 -4.62 -25.24 9.43
C GLU A 412 -5.92 -24.50 9.77
N GLY A 413 -6.79 -24.33 8.77
CA GLY A 413 -8.01 -23.51 8.87
C GLY A 413 -7.84 -22.09 8.33
N VAL A 414 -6.60 -21.62 8.10
CA VAL A 414 -6.36 -20.33 7.43
C VAL A 414 -6.76 -20.46 5.96
N GLU A 415 -7.65 -19.59 5.53
CA GLU A 415 -8.16 -19.50 4.14
C GLU A 415 -7.51 -18.34 3.37
N GLY A 416 -6.99 -17.34 4.09
CA GLY A 416 -6.38 -16.14 3.49
C GLY A 416 -5.14 -15.66 4.22
N ILE A 417 -4.18 -15.17 3.44
CA ILE A 417 -3.03 -14.38 3.90
C ILE A 417 -3.26 -12.96 3.38
N ASP A 418 -3.23 -11.98 4.27
CA ASP A 418 -3.58 -10.61 3.93
C ASP A 418 -2.48 -9.87 3.16
N ASP A 419 -2.81 -8.65 2.69
CA ASP A 419 -1.88 -7.78 1.99
C ASP A 419 -0.66 -7.49 2.89
N MET A 420 0.54 -7.56 2.32
CA MET A 420 1.82 -7.30 2.97
C MET A 420 2.11 -8.17 4.22
N ALA A 421 1.39 -9.28 4.41
CA ALA A 421 1.46 -10.07 5.63
C ALA A 421 2.84 -10.66 5.93
N PHE A 422 3.63 -11.04 4.94
CA PHE A 422 5.02 -11.52 5.02
C PHE A 422 6.02 -10.58 4.34
N LEU A 423 5.68 -9.30 4.17
CA LEU A 423 6.55 -8.31 3.53
C LEU A 423 7.94 -8.33 4.17
N MET A 424 8.99 -8.53 3.35
CA MET A 424 10.41 -8.59 3.76
C MET A 424 10.70 -9.62 4.88
N ALA A 425 9.87 -10.65 5.05
CA ALA A 425 10.05 -11.67 6.08
C ALA A 425 11.35 -12.44 5.88
N ARG A 426 12.13 -12.58 6.97
CA ARG A 426 13.46 -13.24 6.93
C ARG A 426 13.39 -14.76 7.15
N VAL A 427 12.19 -15.34 7.16
CA VAL A 427 11.98 -16.78 7.25
C VAL A 427 12.37 -17.45 5.92
N GLU A 428 13.06 -18.60 5.96
CA GLU A 428 13.53 -19.29 4.75
C GLU A 428 12.55 -20.33 4.21
N SER A 429 11.60 -20.78 5.03
CA SER A 429 10.61 -21.78 4.65
C SER A 429 9.27 -21.50 5.31
N VAL A 430 8.19 -21.51 4.52
CA VAL A 430 6.81 -21.39 5.01
C VAL A 430 6.00 -22.58 4.49
N SER A 431 5.39 -23.33 5.41
CA SER A 431 4.41 -24.37 5.07
C SER A 431 3.02 -23.75 5.07
N LEU A 432 2.33 -23.82 3.94
CA LEU A 432 1.00 -23.28 3.76
C LEU A 432 -0.06 -24.37 4.03
N PRO A 433 -1.19 -24.03 4.67
CA PRO A 433 -2.24 -25.00 4.98
C PRO A 433 -3.02 -25.42 3.75
N SER A 434 -3.58 -26.63 3.78
CA SER A 434 -4.41 -27.14 2.68
C SER A 434 -5.71 -26.36 2.45
N THR A 435 -6.11 -25.56 3.44
CA THR A 435 -7.30 -24.69 3.40
C THR A 435 -7.08 -23.34 2.74
N LEU A 436 -5.82 -22.96 2.44
CA LEU A 436 -5.49 -21.65 1.88
C LEU A 436 -6.05 -21.50 0.46
N ARG A 437 -6.82 -20.42 0.24
CA ARG A 437 -7.44 -20.08 -1.05
C ARG A 437 -6.92 -18.80 -1.66
N ARG A 438 -6.46 -17.84 -0.83
CA ARG A 438 -6.03 -16.52 -1.32
C ARG A 438 -4.83 -15.98 -0.58
N ILE A 439 -4.04 -15.24 -1.33
CA ILE A 439 -2.89 -14.47 -0.85
C ILE A 439 -3.10 -13.03 -1.34
N GLY A 440 -2.89 -12.05 -0.48
CA GLY A 440 -3.12 -10.63 -0.76
C GLY A 440 -2.02 -9.98 -1.59
N ILE A 441 -2.16 -8.66 -1.81
CA ILE A 441 -1.22 -7.82 -2.56
C ILE A 441 0.10 -7.72 -1.78
N GLN A 442 1.24 -7.87 -2.47
CA GLN A 442 2.59 -7.71 -1.90
C GLN A 442 2.85 -8.59 -0.64
N SER A 443 2.07 -9.65 -0.46
CA SER A 443 2.07 -10.43 0.80
C SER A 443 3.42 -11.02 1.15
N PHE A 444 4.21 -11.45 0.17
CA PHE A 444 5.55 -12.04 0.35
C PHE A 444 6.64 -11.22 -0.35
N GLU A 445 6.35 -9.98 -0.74
CA GLU A 445 7.34 -9.12 -1.40
C GLU A 445 8.62 -9.04 -0.56
N GLY A 446 9.77 -9.27 -1.20
CA GLY A 446 11.08 -9.24 -0.57
C GLY A 446 11.33 -10.34 0.47
N ALA A 447 10.43 -11.31 0.63
CA ALA A 447 10.62 -12.40 1.59
C ALA A 447 11.74 -13.35 1.17
N HIS A 448 12.41 -13.96 2.16
CA HIS A 448 13.61 -14.78 1.95
C HIS A 448 13.32 -16.28 1.72
N LEU A 449 12.09 -16.62 1.33
CA LEU A 449 11.73 -18.03 1.05
C LEU A 449 12.57 -18.60 -0.09
N ARG A 450 12.99 -19.86 0.06
CA ARG A 450 13.73 -20.60 -0.98
C ARG A 450 12.81 -21.34 -1.95
N GLU A 451 11.71 -21.84 -1.44
CA GLU A 451 10.70 -22.57 -2.21
C GLU A 451 9.30 -22.15 -1.76
N LEU A 452 8.37 -22.15 -2.71
CA LEU A 452 6.96 -21.87 -2.48
C LEU A 452 6.12 -22.99 -3.09
N THR A 453 5.23 -23.57 -2.29
CA THR A 453 4.24 -24.54 -2.76
C THR A 453 2.85 -24.08 -2.34
N LEU A 454 2.03 -23.69 -3.32
CA LEU A 454 0.64 -23.35 -3.09
C LEU A 454 -0.21 -24.62 -3.07
N PRO A 455 -1.24 -24.72 -2.20
CA PRO A 455 -2.09 -25.92 -2.16
C PRO A 455 -2.99 -26.06 -3.39
N ASP A 456 -3.47 -27.27 -3.65
CA ASP A 456 -4.38 -27.56 -4.77
C ASP A 456 -5.72 -26.82 -4.65
N ALA A 457 -6.13 -26.43 -3.43
CA ALA A 457 -7.34 -25.63 -3.19
C ALA A 457 -7.12 -24.11 -3.37
N PHE A 458 -5.90 -23.67 -3.67
CA PHE A 458 -5.57 -22.26 -3.87
C PHE A 458 -6.27 -21.70 -5.12
N GLU A 459 -6.76 -20.46 -5.03
CA GLU A 459 -7.57 -19.85 -6.08
C GLU A 459 -6.93 -18.58 -6.64
N THR A 460 -6.52 -17.64 -5.78
CA THR A 460 -6.13 -16.29 -6.19
C THR A 460 -4.94 -15.73 -5.41
N MET A 461 -4.11 -14.98 -6.10
CA MET A 461 -3.05 -14.15 -5.51
C MET A 461 -3.24 -12.67 -5.88
N GLY A 462 -2.80 -11.77 -5.01
CA GLY A 462 -2.78 -10.34 -5.26
C GLY A 462 -1.65 -9.94 -6.21
N ALA A 463 -1.72 -8.70 -6.72
CA ALA A 463 -0.63 -8.12 -7.50
C ALA A 463 0.66 -8.07 -6.69
N SER A 464 1.80 -8.32 -7.33
CA SER A 464 3.14 -8.30 -6.71
C SER A 464 3.27 -9.23 -5.49
N ALA A 465 2.42 -10.25 -5.35
CA ALA A 465 2.34 -11.08 -4.15
C ALA A 465 3.68 -11.70 -3.74
N PHE A 466 4.55 -12.00 -4.69
CA PHE A 466 5.87 -12.61 -4.50
C PHE A 466 6.96 -11.79 -5.18
N TRP A 467 6.76 -10.47 -5.36
CA TRP A 467 7.72 -9.60 -6.05
C TRP A 467 9.06 -9.53 -5.28
N HIS A 468 10.16 -9.55 -6.08
CA HIS A 468 11.52 -9.31 -5.58
C HIS A 468 11.94 -10.24 -4.41
N MET A 469 11.68 -11.54 -4.53
CA MET A 469 12.08 -12.56 -3.55
C MET A 469 13.52 -13.03 -3.83
N PRO A 470 14.53 -12.57 -3.08
CA PRO A 470 15.94 -12.71 -3.50
C PRO A 470 16.45 -14.17 -3.44
N ALA A 471 15.79 -15.02 -2.67
CA ALA A 471 16.21 -16.41 -2.44
C ALA A 471 15.32 -17.46 -3.11
N LEU A 472 14.19 -17.07 -3.72
CA LEU A 472 13.21 -18.00 -4.27
C LEU A 472 13.76 -18.70 -5.50
N THR A 473 13.88 -20.03 -5.44
CA THR A 473 14.45 -20.86 -6.52
C THR A 473 13.40 -21.71 -7.24
N ARG A 474 12.32 -22.05 -6.55
CA ARG A 474 11.27 -22.93 -7.06
C ARG A 474 9.89 -22.50 -6.58
N VAL A 475 8.91 -22.60 -7.49
CA VAL A 475 7.49 -22.34 -7.23
C VAL A 475 6.63 -23.47 -7.78
N ASP A 476 5.66 -23.94 -6.98
CA ASP A 476 4.52 -24.74 -7.42
C ASP A 476 3.25 -23.90 -7.22
N LEU A 477 2.52 -23.65 -8.31
CA LEU A 477 1.34 -22.76 -8.31
C LEU A 477 0.06 -23.40 -7.74
N GLY A 478 0.08 -24.71 -7.38
CA GLY A 478 -1.09 -25.39 -6.84
C GLY A 478 -2.33 -25.22 -7.73
N GLY A 479 -3.45 -24.89 -7.13
CA GLY A 479 -4.73 -24.68 -7.81
C GLY A 479 -4.95 -23.27 -8.38
N ALA A 480 -3.93 -22.43 -8.47
CA ALA A 480 -4.05 -21.04 -8.95
C ALA A 480 -4.80 -20.96 -10.28
N ARG A 481 -5.76 -20.04 -10.36
CA ARG A 481 -6.52 -19.79 -11.59
C ARG A 481 -5.89 -18.71 -12.45
N HIS A 482 -5.20 -17.77 -11.84
CA HIS A 482 -4.54 -16.63 -12.48
C HIS A 482 -3.21 -16.37 -11.79
N VAL A 483 -2.17 -16.07 -12.56
CA VAL A 483 -0.96 -15.43 -12.04
C VAL A 483 -1.14 -13.94 -12.20
N SER A 484 -1.16 -13.22 -11.10
CA SER A 484 -1.46 -11.78 -11.09
C SER A 484 -0.31 -10.91 -11.58
N THR A 485 -0.63 -9.64 -11.84
CA THR A 485 0.33 -8.62 -12.31
C THR A 485 1.55 -8.56 -11.41
N ASN A 486 2.74 -8.63 -12.01
CA ASN A 486 4.04 -8.58 -11.35
C ASN A 486 4.24 -9.65 -10.25
N ALA A 487 3.50 -10.76 -10.26
CA ALA A 487 3.47 -11.71 -9.14
C ALA A 487 4.84 -12.23 -8.72
N PHE A 488 5.73 -12.54 -9.68
CA PHE A 488 7.10 -13.04 -9.47
C PHE A 488 8.15 -12.14 -10.11
N ARG A 489 7.81 -10.87 -10.35
CA ARG A 489 8.71 -9.92 -11.00
C ARG A 489 10.00 -9.75 -10.20
N ASP A 490 11.14 -9.69 -10.89
CA ASP A 490 12.49 -9.49 -10.36
C ASP A 490 12.97 -10.61 -9.41
N ASP A 491 12.38 -11.80 -9.48
CA ASP A 491 12.83 -13.00 -8.76
C ASP A 491 14.02 -13.63 -9.50
N ALA A 492 15.13 -12.95 -9.51
CA ALA A 492 16.31 -13.34 -10.31
C ALA A 492 16.88 -14.73 -9.94
N ALA A 493 16.60 -15.22 -8.73
CA ALA A 493 17.00 -16.56 -8.27
C ALA A 493 16.06 -17.68 -8.75
N LEU A 494 14.83 -17.38 -9.18
CA LEU A 494 13.81 -18.36 -9.58
C LEU A 494 14.25 -19.11 -10.85
N ARG A 495 14.32 -20.44 -10.74
CA ARG A 495 14.76 -21.33 -11.83
C ARG A 495 13.69 -22.28 -12.33
N GLU A 496 12.75 -22.65 -11.48
CA GLU A 496 11.73 -23.64 -11.77
C GLU A 496 10.36 -23.14 -11.34
N VAL A 497 9.40 -23.19 -12.26
CA VAL A 497 7.98 -22.90 -12.01
C VAL A 497 7.14 -24.06 -12.48
N ASN A 498 6.39 -24.69 -11.58
CA ASN A 498 5.39 -25.68 -11.90
C ASN A 498 4.03 -25.00 -12.07
N LEU A 499 3.58 -24.87 -13.32
CA LEU A 499 2.29 -24.27 -13.69
C LEU A 499 1.10 -25.26 -13.54
N ARG A 500 1.31 -26.44 -12.98
CA ARG A 500 0.31 -27.47 -12.65
C ARG A 500 -0.60 -27.84 -13.84
N PRO A 501 -0.02 -28.30 -14.95
CA PRO A 501 -0.81 -28.75 -16.09
C PRO A 501 -1.74 -29.92 -15.76
N ASP A 502 -1.40 -30.69 -14.72
CA ASP A 502 -2.18 -31.81 -14.18
C ASP A 502 -3.52 -31.39 -13.58
N LEU A 503 -3.60 -30.20 -13.01
CA LEU A 503 -4.85 -29.64 -12.46
C LEU A 503 -5.71 -28.94 -13.51
N GLY A 504 -5.10 -28.34 -14.52
CA GLY A 504 -5.81 -27.63 -15.59
C GLY A 504 -6.61 -26.42 -15.09
N THR A 505 -6.21 -25.82 -13.97
CA THR A 505 -6.92 -24.71 -13.34
C THR A 505 -6.45 -23.35 -13.82
N LEU A 506 -5.18 -23.21 -14.20
CA LEU A 506 -4.58 -21.95 -14.61
C LEU A 506 -5.19 -21.47 -15.94
N ALA A 507 -5.83 -20.31 -15.92
CA ALA A 507 -6.53 -19.72 -17.06
C ALA A 507 -5.77 -18.54 -17.68
N SER A 508 -5.01 -17.76 -16.91
CA SER A 508 -4.28 -16.60 -17.43
C SER A 508 -3.00 -16.28 -16.64
N VAL A 509 -2.11 -15.56 -17.33
CA VAL A 509 -0.90 -14.95 -16.76
C VAL A 509 -0.95 -13.46 -17.07
N ALA A 510 -0.97 -12.63 -16.03
CA ALA A 510 -1.14 -11.19 -16.15
C ALA A 510 0.17 -10.47 -16.45
N ASP A 511 0.06 -9.15 -16.69
CA ASP A 511 1.13 -8.23 -17.04
C ASP A 511 2.34 -8.34 -16.12
N GLY A 512 3.52 -8.47 -16.72
CA GLY A 512 4.82 -8.48 -16.03
C GLY A 512 5.05 -9.65 -15.07
N ALA A 513 4.19 -10.66 -15.03
CA ALA A 513 4.14 -11.68 -13.97
C ALA A 513 5.48 -12.36 -13.66
N PHE A 514 6.34 -12.62 -14.66
CA PHE A 514 7.64 -13.29 -14.51
C PHE A 514 8.81 -12.47 -15.05
N VAL A 515 8.64 -11.15 -15.23
CA VAL A 515 9.72 -10.26 -15.69
C VAL A 515 10.95 -10.40 -14.82
N GLY A 516 12.13 -10.56 -15.44
CA GLY A 516 13.41 -10.57 -14.72
C GLY A 516 13.72 -11.85 -13.96
N THR A 517 12.88 -12.91 -14.10
CA THR A 517 13.15 -14.19 -13.45
C THR A 517 14.23 -14.99 -14.16
N GLY A 518 14.87 -15.91 -13.43
CA GLY A 518 15.91 -16.80 -13.94
C GLY A 518 15.38 -18.14 -14.47
N VAL A 519 14.08 -18.26 -14.75
CA VAL A 519 13.45 -19.49 -15.27
C VAL A 519 14.00 -19.83 -16.64
N THR A 520 14.33 -21.13 -16.85
CA THR A 520 15.00 -21.58 -18.08
C THR A 520 14.04 -22.08 -19.16
N SER A 521 12.84 -22.48 -18.76
CA SER A 521 11.79 -22.96 -19.69
C SER A 521 10.41 -22.68 -19.15
N ILE A 522 9.50 -22.27 -20.02
CA ILE A 522 8.08 -22.10 -19.74
C ILE A 522 7.29 -23.05 -20.65
N SER A 523 6.38 -23.82 -20.05
CA SER A 523 5.39 -24.62 -20.77
C SER A 523 4.01 -24.25 -20.28
N LEU A 524 3.30 -23.43 -21.07
CA LEU A 524 1.92 -23.03 -20.74
C LEU A 524 1.02 -24.26 -20.78
N PRO A 525 0.24 -24.53 -19.72
CA PRO A 525 -0.80 -25.55 -19.73
C PRO A 525 -1.83 -25.33 -20.84
N ASP A 526 -2.45 -26.40 -21.28
CA ASP A 526 -3.52 -26.34 -22.28
C ASP A 526 -4.77 -25.56 -21.83
N SER A 527 -4.89 -25.26 -20.52
CA SER A 527 -5.97 -24.46 -19.93
C SER A 527 -5.76 -22.96 -20.04
N VAL A 528 -4.53 -22.48 -20.26
CA VAL A 528 -4.21 -21.05 -20.33
C VAL A 528 -4.78 -20.44 -21.61
N ALA A 529 -5.71 -19.48 -21.45
CA ALA A 529 -6.40 -18.82 -22.55
C ALA A 529 -5.81 -17.44 -22.90
N SER A 530 -5.24 -16.72 -21.91
CA SER A 530 -4.63 -15.41 -22.11
C SER A 530 -3.30 -15.26 -21.38
N VAL A 531 -2.42 -14.48 -21.99
CA VAL A 531 -1.13 -14.01 -21.44
C VAL A 531 -1.04 -12.53 -21.78
N ASP A 532 -0.97 -11.69 -20.77
CA ASP A 532 -0.96 -10.25 -20.91
C ASP A 532 0.45 -9.70 -21.25
N ASP A 533 0.56 -8.36 -21.39
CA ASP A 533 1.78 -7.68 -21.83
C ASP A 533 2.98 -8.00 -20.90
N GLU A 534 4.16 -8.08 -21.49
CA GLU A 534 5.43 -8.33 -20.78
C GLU A 534 5.46 -9.56 -19.84
N ALA A 535 4.44 -10.43 -19.81
CA ALA A 535 4.29 -11.48 -18.79
C ALA A 535 5.54 -12.35 -18.57
N PHE A 536 6.32 -12.60 -19.62
CA PHE A 536 7.57 -13.39 -19.59
C PHE A 536 8.76 -12.61 -20.17
N ALA A 537 8.71 -11.27 -20.15
CA ALA A 537 9.78 -10.45 -20.70
C ALA A 537 11.04 -10.41 -19.82
N LYS A 538 12.18 -10.12 -20.44
CA LYS A 538 13.47 -9.87 -19.76
C LYS A 538 13.91 -11.01 -18.84
N MET A 539 13.66 -12.25 -19.27
CA MET A 539 14.07 -13.48 -18.59
C MET A 539 15.44 -13.96 -19.13
N PRO A 540 16.55 -13.61 -18.48
CA PRO A 540 17.89 -13.77 -19.05
C PRO A 540 18.34 -15.22 -19.23
N ALA A 541 17.61 -16.17 -18.64
CA ALA A 541 17.91 -17.59 -18.69
C ALA A 541 16.93 -18.40 -19.58
N LEU A 542 15.86 -17.80 -20.06
CA LEU A 542 14.83 -18.49 -20.83
C LEU A 542 15.37 -19.02 -22.16
N THR A 543 15.26 -20.33 -22.38
CA THR A 543 15.74 -21.02 -23.60
C THR A 543 14.62 -21.62 -24.44
N SER A 544 13.47 -21.92 -23.82
CA SER A 544 12.33 -22.54 -24.51
C SER A 544 11.00 -22.03 -23.97
N PHE A 545 10.05 -21.85 -24.92
CA PHE A 545 8.68 -21.42 -24.61
C PHE A 545 7.68 -22.31 -25.36
N HIS A 546 6.73 -22.90 -24.62
CA HIS A 546 5.67 -23.73 -25.21
C HIS A 546 4.32 -23.07 -25.00
N VAL A 547 3.55 -22.97 -26.11
CA VAL A 547 2.20 -22.42 -26.15
C VAL A 547 1.19 -23.56 -26.05
N GLY A 548 0.32 -23.53 -25.03
CA GLY A 548 -0.74 -24.52 -24.79
C GLY A 548 -1.91 -24.43 -25.78
N ALA A 549 -2.83 -25.39 -25.70
CA ALA A 549 -3.91 -25.55 -26.69
C ALA A 549 -4.96 -24.42 -26.65
N ALA A 550 -5.30 -23.89 -25.48
CA ALA A 550 -6.36 -22.88 -25.33
C ALA A 550 -5.91 -21.44 -25.55
N LEU A 551 -4.60 -21.18 -25.63
CA LEU A 551 -4.10 -19.80 -25.77
C LEU A 551 -4.69 -19.18 -27.05
N SER A 552 -5.41 -18.09 -26.88
CA SER A 552 -6.03 -17.30 -27.95
C SER A 552 -5.64 -15.82 -27.87
N ASP A 553 -5.30 -15.33 -26.68
CA ASP A 553 -4.88 -13.95 -26.44
C ASP A 553 -3.46 -13.90 -25.88
N LEU A 554 -2.60 -13.17 -26.58
CA LEU A 554 -1.19 -12.98 -26.27
C LEU A 554 -0.88 -11.51 -26.45
N GLY A 555 -0.50 -10.84 -25.36
CA GLY A 555 -0.19 -9.44 -25.31
C GLY A 555 1.07 -9.05 -26.07
N ASP A 556 1.39 -7.78 -26.00
CA ASP A 556 2.59 -7.22 -26.57
C ASP A 556 3.81 -7.43 -25.66
N TYR A 557 5.00 -7.47 -26.25
CA TYR A 557 6.29 -7.58 -25.52
C TYR A 557 6.42 -8.84 -24.62
N VAL A 558 5.56 -9.84 -24.75
CA VAL A 558 5.50 -11.01 -23.84
C VAL A 558 6.86 -11.71 -23.65
N LEU A 559 7.69 -11.75 -24.70
CA LEU A 559 9.03 -12.38 -24.72
C LEU A 559 10.13 -11.38 -25.09
N GLU A 560 9.92 -10.07 -24.80
CA GLU A 560 10.92 -9.03 -25.07
C GLU A 560 12.17 -9.23 -24.21
N GLY A 561 13.35 -9.05 -24.77
CA GLY A 561 14.61 -9.10 -24.04
C GLY A 561 15.08 -10.50 -23.64
N ASP A 562 14.43 -11.57 -24.12
CA ASP A 562 14.79 -12.96 -23.83
C ASP A 562 15.91 -13.46 -24.76
N GLU A 563 17.10 -12.91 -24.61
CA GLU A 563 18.22 -13.09 -25.52
C GLU A 563 18.64 -14.56 -25.73
N ARG A 564 18.34 -15.45 -24.76
CA ARG A 564 18.69 -16.88 -24.83
C ARG A 564 17.58 -17.78 -25.39
N LEU A 565 16.42 -17.22 -25.70
CA LEU A 565 15.30 -18.01 -26.23
C LEU A 565 15.69 -18.61 -27.58
N ALA A 566 15.81 -19.92 -27.62
CA ALA A 566 16.27 -20.68 -28.78
C ALA A 566 15.12 -21.43 -29.48
N THR A 567 14.06 -21.81 -28.74
CA THR A 567 12.97 -22.62 -29.27
C THR A 567 11.61 -22.11 -28.79
N ILE A 568 10.68 -22.00 -29.73
CA ILE A 568 9.27 -21.79 -29.46
C ILE A 568 8.50 -22.98 -30.05
N SER A 569 7.53 -23.51 -29.33
CA SER A 569 6.66 -24.61 -29.79
C SER A 569 5.22 -24.31 -29.42
N VAL A 570 4.29 -24.92 -30.18
CA VAL A 570 2.85 -24.70 -30.03
C VAL A 570 2.16 -26.06 -30.00
N SER A 571 1.19 -26.24 -29.10
CA SER A 571 0.33 -27.43 -29.06
C SER A 571 -0.33 -27.65 -30.41
N PRO A 572 -0.30 -28.87 -30.98
CA PRO A 572 -0.93 -29.16 -32.28
C PRO A 572 -2.43 -28.85 -32.31
N SER A 573 -3.06 -28.78 -31.13
CA SER A 573 -4.49 -28.48 -30.97
C SER A 573 -4.79 -26.97 -30.89
N ASN A 574 -3.77 -26.08 -30.86
CA ASN A 574 -4.02 -24.65 -30.78
C ASN A 574 -4.57 -24.11 -32.12
N PRO A 575 -5.76 -23.47 -32.13
CA PRO A 575 -6.36 -22.95 -33.35
C PRO A 575 -5.79 -21.60 -33.79
N THR A 576 -5.22 -20.83 -32.88
CA THR A 576 -4.84 -19.42 -33.09
C THR A 576 -3.36 -19.29 -33.45
N PHE A 577 -2.49 -20.06 -32.79
CA PHE A 577 -1.05 -19.97 -32.98
C PHE A 577 -0.48 -21.16 -33.73
N SER A 578 0.66 -20.93 -34.37
CA SER A 578 1.44 -21.96 -35.04
C SER A 578 2.91 -21.57 -35.10
N VAL A 579 3.78 -22.57 -35.32
CA VAL A 579 5.21 -22.34 -35.57
C VAL A 579 5.55 -22.74 -37.02
N SER A 580 6.29 -21.88 -37.71
CA SER A 580 6.94 -22.17 -38.98
C SER A 580 8.37 -21.62 -38.95
N ASP A 581 9.34 -22.42 -39.40
CA ASP A 581 10.78 -22.09 -39.38
C ASP A 581 11.27 -21.54 -38.03
N GLY A 582 10.70 -22.09 -36.94
CA GLY A 582 11.00 -21.69 -35.56
C GLY A 582 10.30 -20.42 -35.09
N ALA A 583 9.69 -19.62 -35.95
CA ALA A 583 8.95 -18.42 -35.61
C ALA A 583 7.50 -18.70 -35.19
N LEU A 584 7.01 -17.98 -34.20
CA LEU A 584 5.63 -17.99 -33.73
C LEU A 584 4.76 -17.07 -34.59
N TYR A 585 3.66 -17.60 -35.05
CA TYR A 585 2.65 -16.87 -35.83
C TYR A 585 1.30 -16.91 -35.13
N ARG A 586 0.59 -15.76 -35.14
CA ARG A 586 -0.84 -15.65 -34.79
C ARG A 586 -1.66 -15.64 -36.06
N ARG A 587 -2.71 -16.46 -36.13
CA ARG A 587 -3.68 -16.49 -37.21
C ARG A 587 -4.95 -15.76 -36.81
N ALA A 588 -5.42 -14.86 -37.64
CA ALA A 588 -6.71 -14.20 -37.53
C ALA A 588 -7.44 -14.34 -38.88
N GLU A 589 -8.75 -14.06 -38.91
CA GLU A 589 -9.53 -14.14 -40.18
C GLU A 589 -8.91 -13.23 -41.24
N GLY A 590 -8.34 -13.87 -42.31
CA GLY A 590 -7.73 -13.15 -43.43
C GLY A 590 -6.40 -12.44 -43.17
N ALA A 591 -5.82 -12.61 -42.01
CA ALA A 591 -4.54 -12.00 -41.60
C ALA A 591 -3.65 -13.00 -40.84
N SER A 592 -2.34 -12.86 -40.98
CA SER A 592 -1.36 -13.56 -40.17
C SER A 592 -0.31 -12.58 -39.64
N THR A 593 0.05 -12.69 -38.38
CA THR A 593 1.09 -11.88 -37.74
C THR A 593 2.24 -12.77 -37.31
N LEU A 594 3.48 -12.46 -37.69
CA LEU A 594 4.66 -13.05 -37.08
C LEU A 594 4.84 -12.39 -35.71
N VAL A 595 4.64 -13.14 -34.63
CA VAL A 595 4.65 -12.63 -33.25
C VAL A 595 6.07 -12.59 -32.67
N ARG A 596 6.82 -13.68 -32.80
CA ARG A 596 8.18 -13.78 -32.26
C ARG A 596 9.04 -14.78 -33.01
N PHE A 597 10.26 -14.37 -33.33
CA PHE A 597 11.34 -15.25 -33.77
C PHE A 597 12.32 -15.45 -32.62
N PRO A 598 12.78 -16.68 -32.31
CA PRO A 598 13.69 -16.92 -31.18
C PRO A 598 15.05 -16.21 -31.40
N PRO A 599 15.45 -15.26 -30.53
CA PRO A 599 16.68 -14.50 -30.72
C PRO A 599 17.96 -15.35 -30.76
N ALA A 600 18.01 -16.45 -30.00
CA ALA A 600 19.15 -17.37 -29.97
C ALA A 600 19.11 -18.43 -31.07
N SER A 601 18.20 -18.31 -32.05
CA SER A 601 18.19 -19.19 -33.21
C SER A 601 19.50 -19.06 -33.98
N PRO A 602 20.12 -20.16 -34.43
CA PRO A 602 21.34 -20.11 -35.26
C PRO A 602 21.06 -19.75 -36.73
N ALA A 603 19.80 -19.55 -37.10
CA ALA A 603 19.42 -19.24 -38.48
C ALA A 603 19.99 -17.88 -38.90
N THR A 604 20.61 -17.86 -40.08
CA THR A 604 21.15 -16.62 -40.67
C THR A 604 20.19 -15.99 -41.68
N GLU A 605 19.19 -16.74 -42.12
CA GLU A 605 18.18 -16.28 -43.05
C GLU A 605 16.79 -16.79 -42.57
N VAL A 606 15.78 -15.96 -42.69
CA VAL A 606 14.39 -16.27 -42.41
C VAL A 606 13.52 -15.84 -43.60
N VAL A 607 12.67 -16.74 -44.09
CA VAL A 607 11.63 -16.43 -45.07
C VAL A 607 10.29 -16.39 -44.35
N VAL A 608 9.71 -15.21 -44.23
CA VAL A 608 8.42 -15.02 -43.56
C VAL A 608 7.31 -15.68 -44.39
N VAL A 609 6.43 -16.42 -43.73
CA VAL A 609 5.36 -17.23 -44.41
C VAL A 609 4.51 -16.34 -45.33
N PRO A 610 4.26 -16.76 -46.58
CA PRO A 610 3.36 -16.05 -47.47
C PRO A 610 1.95 -15.86 -46.85
N GLY A 611 1.38 -14.65 -47.01
CA GLY A 611 0.10 -14.28 -46.41
C GLY A 611 0.22 -13.64 -45.04
N THR A 612 1.47 -13.46 -44.52
CA THR A 612 1.71 -12.65 -43.34
C THR A 612 1.46 -11.18 -43.67
N THR A 613 0.58 -10.53 -42.91
CA THR A 613 0.19 -9.12 -43.08
C THR A 613 0.86 -8.18 -42.09
N ALA A 614 1.40 -8.71 -40.96
CA ALA A 614 2.08 -7.93 -39.96
C ALA A 614 3.31 -8.66 -39.39
N ILE A 615 4.37 -7.90 -39.11
CA ILE A 615 5.44 -8.27 -38.18
C ILE A 615 5.12 -7.62 -36.87
N GLY A 616 5.00 -8.41 -35.81
CA GLY A 616 4.60 -7.94 -34.46
C GLY A 616 5.67 -7.08 -33.78
N THR A 617 5.29 -6.53 -32.67
CA THR A 617 6.16 -5.77 -31.77
C THR A 617 7.33 -6.65 -31.29
N ALA A 618 8.57 -6.14 -31.34
CA ALA A 618 9.81 -6.83 -30.94
C ALA A 618 9.99 -8.23 -31.60
N ALA A 619 9.35 -8.50 -32.74
CA ALA A 619 9.23 -9.86 -33.32
C ALA A 619 10.58 -10.53 -33.63
N PHE A 620 11.59 -9.81 -34.08
CA PHE A 620 12.96 -10.29 -34.33
C PHE A 620 13.99 -9.66 -33.40
N GLU A 621 13.55 -8.93 -32.38
CA GLU A 621 14.44 -8.24 -31.44
C GLU A 621 15.57 -9.16 -30.94
N ASN A 622 16.80 -8.63 -30.84
CA ASN A 622 18.01 -9.33 -30.39
C ASN A 622 18.44 -10.55 -31.24
N SER A 623 17.93 -10.72 -32.48
CA SER A 623 18.30 -11.85 -33.37
C SER A 623 19.70 -11.62 -33.97
N ALA A 624 20.74 -11.80 -33.15
CA ALA A 624 22.14 -11.47 -33.53
C ALA A 624 22.70 -12.35 -34.63
N SER A 625 22.21 -13.56 -34.87
CA SER A 625 22.68 -14.46 -35.95
C SER A 625 22.12 -14.06 -37.32
N LEU A 626 21.00 -13.31 -37.33
CA LEU A 626 20.21 -13.05 -38.52
C LEU A 626 20.90 -12.06 -39.46
N ARG A 627 21.06 -12.43 -40.74
CA ARG A 627 21.67 -11.58 -41.75
C ARG A 627 20.67 -11.15 -42.84
N ARG A 628 19.69 -11.97 -43.10
CA ARG A 628 18.72 -11.74 -44.16
C ARG A 628 17.31 -12.10 -43.68
N VAL A 629 16.33 -11.24 -43.99
CA VAL A 629 14.90 -11.53 -43.80
C VAL A 629 14.18 -11.24 -45.13
N VAL A 630 13.44 -12.22 -45.60
CA VAL A 630 12.60 -12.09 -46.79
C VAL A 630 11.16 -11.90 -46.33
N LEU A 631 10.61 -10.71 -46.56
CA LEU A 631 9.25 -10.35 -46.24
C LEU A 631 8.31 -10.66 -47.41
N PRO A 632 7.07 -11.15 -47.17
CA PRO A 632 6.15 -11.49 -48.24
C PRO A 632 5.47 -10.27 -48.88
N ASP A 633 5.12 -10.37 -50.14
CA ASP A 633 4.24 -9.41 -50.77
C ASP A 633 2.87 -9.41 -50.02
N GLY A 634 2.34 -8.19 -49.77
CA GLY A 634 1.10 -8.03 -49.02
C GLY A 634 1.30 -7.71 -47.51
N LEU A 635 2.54 -7.73 -47.02
CA LEU A 635 2.85 -7.24 -45.69
C LEU A 635 2.43 -5.76 -45.57
N GLN A 636 1.74 -5.38 -44.50
CA GLN A 636 1.20 -4.03 -44.31
C GLN A 636 1.91 -3.28 -43.23
N THR A 637 2.29 -3.96 -42.12
CA THR A 637 2.90 -3.31 -40.94
C THR A 637 4.14 -4.02 -40.43
N ILE A 638 5.11 -3.23 -39.99
CA ILE A 638 6.27 -3.67 -39.20
C ILE A 638 6.17 -2.96 -37.86
N GLY A 639 5.99 -3.72 -36.78
CA GLY A 639 5.71 -3.23 -35.44
C GLY A 639 6.91 -2.56 -34.76
N GLU A 640 6.66 -1.97 -33.62
CA GLU A 640 7.66 -1.28 -32.79
C GLU A 640 8.75 -2.27 -32.34
N GLY A 641 10.03 -1.86 -32.43
CA GLY A 641 11.16 -2.69 -32.03
C GLY A 641 11.33 -3.99 -32.84
N ALA A 642 10.56 -4.19 -33.94
CA ALA A 642 10.48 -5.47 -34.65
C ALA A 642 11.85 -6.08 -35.01
N PHE A 643 12.82 -5.29 -35.39
CA PHE A 643 14.19 -5.71 -35.72
C PHE A 643 15.24 -5.07 -34.80
N ASP A 644 14.85 -4.52 -33.68
CA ASP A 644 15.80 -3.85 -32.79
C ASP A 644 16.92 -4.80 -32.36
N ARG A 645 18.16 -4.29 -32.31
CA ARG A 645 19.38 -5.06 -31.98
C ARG A 645 19.66 -6.27 -32.88
N CYS A 646 19.11 -6.32 -34.09
CA CYS A 646 19.56 -7.24 -35.13
C CYS A 646 20.87 -6.76 -35.77
N ALA A 647 21.97 -6.72 -35.01
CA ALA A 647 23.22 -6.05 -35.39
C ALA A 647 23.88 -6.58 -36.67
N ASN A 648 23.61 -7.82 -37.07
CA ASN A 648 24.14 -8.46 -38.27
C ASN A 648 23.16 -8.48 -39.45
N LEU A 649 21.94 -7.97 -39.27
CA LEU A 649 20.95 -7.89 -40.35
C LEU A 649 21.41 -6.86 -41.40
N SER A 650 21.84 -7.34 -42.55
CA SER A 650 22.36 -6.51 -43.64
C SER A 650 21.46 -6.51 -44.87
N GLU A 651 20.51 -7.46 -44.95
CA GLU A 651 19.60 -7.59 -46.07
C GLU A 651 18.16 -7.70 -45.59
N LEU A 652 17.35 -6.67 -45.88
CA LEU A 652 15.93 -6.60 -45.58
C LEU A 652 15.21 -5.93 -46.75
N GLY A 653 14.48 -6.74 -47.55
CA GLY A 653 13.64 -6.19 -48.63
C GLY A 653 12.26 -5.86 -48.05
N ILE A 654 11.91 -4.60 -47.95
CA ILE A 654 10.63 -4.10 -47.45
C ILE A 654 9.66 -4.00 -48.66
N PRO A 655 8.57 -4.79 -48.70
CA PRO A 655 7.63 -4.75 -49.81
C PRO A 655 6.93 -3.41 -49.99
N ASP A 656 6.51 -3.10 -51.25
CA ASP A 656 5.78 -1.85 -51.54
C ASP A 656 4.43 -1.75 -50.84
N SER A 657 3.88 -2.85 -50.34
CA SER A 657 2.58 -2.92 -49.60
C SER A 657 2.67 -2.43 -48.18
N VAL A 658 3.88 -2.26 -47.59
CA VAL A 658 4.08 -1.80 -46.22
C VAL A 658 3.67 -0.33 -46.11
N ARG A 659 2.81 -0.04 -45.10
CA ARG A 659 2.27 1.28 -44.82
C ARG A 659 2.92 1.92 -43.58
N GLU A 660 3.23 1.08 -42.61
CA GLU A 660 3.82 1.48 -41.33
C GLU A 660 5.05 0.62 -41.07
N ALA A 661 6.18 1.26 -40.78
CA ALA A 661 7.43 0.60 -40.44
C ALA A 661 8.01 1.22 -39.18
N ALA A 662 8.22 0.37 -38.16
CA ALA A 662 8.87 0.76 -36.90
C ALA A 662 9.92 -0.28 -36.52
N GLY A 663 10.81 0.06 -35.56
CA GLY A 663 11.75 -0.91 -35.00
C GLY A 663 12.87 -1.37 -35.94
N LEU A 664 13.40 -0.47 -36.77
CA LEU A 664 14.56 -0.70 -37.67
C LEU A 664 15.84 -0.13 -37.05
N THR A 665 15.94 -0.07 -35.75
CA THR A 665 17.05 0.52 -35.01
C THR A 665 18.08 -0.54 -34.60
N ASN A 666 19.32 -0.15 -34.36
CA ASN A 666 20.42 -1.05 -33.98
C ASN A 666 20.59 -2.26 -34.92
N THR A 667 20.19 -2.14 -36.17
CA THR A 667 20.42 -3.14 -37.23
C THR A 667 21.78 -3.00 -37.90
N GLY A 668 22.18 -4.02 -38.65
CA GLY A 668 23.32 -3.95 -39.55
C GLY A 668 23.02 -3.27 -40.88
N LEU A 669 21.80 -2.79 -41.10
CA LEU A 669 21.39 -2.13 -42.33
C LEU A 669 22.11 -0.82 -42.52
N ASP A 670 22.74 -0.65 -43.68
CA ASP A 670 23.36 0.63 -44.08
C ASP A 670 22.30 1.53 -44.73
N THR A 671 21.42 0.96 -45.51
CA THR A 671 20.32 1.64 -46.17
C THR A 671 18.99 0.95 -45.85
N VAL A 672 17.99 1.75 -45.48
CA VAL A 672 16.60 1.33 -45.39
C VAL A 672 15.87 1.84 -46.63
N GLU A 673 15.41 0.93 -47.47
CA GLU A 673 14.61 1.22 -48.67
C GLU A 673 13.16 0.88 -48.43
N LEU A 674 12.29 1.90 -48.50
CA LEU A 674 10.87 1.82 -48.24
C LEU A 674 10.09 2.00 -49.54
N GLY A 675 9.00 1.22 -49.68
CA GLY A 675 8.10 1.27 -50.82
C GLY A 675 7.26 2.55 -50.89
N SER A 676 6.48 2.67 -51.97
CA SER A 676 5.69 3.87 -52.25
C SER A 676 4.43 4.03 -51.41
N GLN A 677 4.05 3.05 -50.57
CA GLN A 677 2.83 3.13 -49.73
C GLN A 677 3.11 3.43 -48.27
N VAL A 678 4.37 3.64 -47.90
CA VAL A 678 4.73 3.94 -46.49
C VAL A 678 4.18 5.31 -46.08
N ARG A 679 3.42 5.34 -44.99
CA ARG A 679 2.84 6.52 -44.40
C ARG A 679 3.56 6.93 -43.13
N GLU A 680 4.13 5.96 -42.40
CA GLU A 680 4.81 6.19 -41.14
C GLU A 680 6.08 5.36 -41.04
N LEU A 681 7.19 6.01 -40.71
CA LEU A 681 8.46 5.39 -40.34
C LEU A 681 8.84 5.87 -38.94
N ARG A 682 8.93 4.95 -37.98
CA ARG A 682 9.45 5.23 -36.65
C ARG A 682 10.81 4.57 -36.48
N MET A 683 11.81 5.37 -36.12
CA MET A 683 13.15 4.91 -35.75
C MET A 683 13.47 5.43 -34.36
N ASP A 684 12.70 4.96 -33.36
CA ASP A 684 12.84 5.37 -31.99
C ASP A 684 14.04 4.67 -31.36
N ALA A 685 15.10 5.42 -31.14
CA ALA A 685 16.33 4.85 -30.64
C ALA A 685 16.96 5.73 -29.56
N ARG A 686 16.68 5.41 -28.33
CA ARG A 686 17.41 5.99 -27.19
C ARG A 686 18.88 5.52 -27.23
N GLY A 687 19.75 6.30 -27.85
CA GLY A 687 21.19 6.02 -27.94
C GLY A 687 21.60 4.95 -28.98
N ALA A 688 20.71 4.60 -29.89
CA ALA A 688 20.89 3.52 -30.84
C ALA A 688 21.46 3.93 -32.18
N ARG A 689 22.04 2.95 -32.89
CA ARG A 689 22.50 3.10 -34.28
C ARG A 689 21.27 3.07 -35.20
N VAL A 690 21.14 4.06 -36.08
CA VAL A 690 20.14 4.07 -37.17
C VAL A 690 20.84 3.81 -38.51
N ALA A 691 20.07 3.41 -39.53
CA ALA A 691 20.56 3.27 -40.88
C ALA A 691 21.18 4.62 -41.36
N ARG A 692 22.30 4.55 -42.10
CA ARG A 692 22.96 5.76 -42.60
C ARG A 692 22.14 6.46 -43.67
N HIS A 693 21.42 5.68 -44.47
CA HIS A 693 20.64 6.17 -45.58
C HIS A 693 19.21 5.68 -45.53
N ILE A 694 18.26 6.58 -45.76
CA ILE A 694 16.84 6.29 -45.85
C ILE A 694 16.42 6.65 -47.29
N LEU A 695 15.81 5.69 -47.97
CA LEU A 695 15.28 5.88 -49.32
C LEU A 695 13.79 5.52 -49.32
N VAL A 696 12.94 6.49 -49.56
CA VAL A 696 11.48 6.29 -49.74
C VAL A 696 11.17 6.50 -51.23
N ARG A 697 10.69 5.45 -51.91
CA ARG A 697 10.49 5.45 -53.37
C ARG A 697 9.38 6.38 -53.89
N GLY A 698 8.64 7.02 -53.01
CA GLY A 698 7.54 7.91 -53.34
C GLY A 698 6.19 7.39 -52.83
N GLY A 699 5.15 8.20 -52.86
CA GLY A 699 3.82 7.74 -52.45
C GLY A 699 3.02 8.74 -51.63
N VAL A 700 2.52 8.39 -50.48
CA VAL A 700 1.62 9.17 -49.65
C VAL A 700 2.34 9.96 -48.57
N ASP A 701 1.70 10.97 -48.02
CA ASP A 701 2.23 11.78 -46.94
C ASP A 701 2.60 10.94 -45.72
N GLY A 702 3.74 11.20 -45.09
CA GLY A 702 4.24 10.40 -44.00
C GLY A 702 4.89 11.23 -42.87
N VAL A 703 4.84 10.64 -41.68
CA VAL A 703 5.50 11.09 -40.46
C VAL A 703 6.73 10.21 -40.23
N PHE A 704 7.92 10.86 -40.10
CA PHE A 704 9.16 10.17 -39.80
C PHE A 704 9.64 10.61 -38.42
N SER A 705 9.63 9.68 -37.46
CA SER A 705 10.04 9.97 -36.09
C SER A 705 11.39 9.33 -35.79
N SER A 706 12.27 10.09 -35.12
CA SER A 706 13.53 9.61 -34.58
C SER A 706 13.71 10.08 -33.14
N GLU A 707 12.64 9.96 -32.34
CA GLU A 707 12.63 10.40 -30.95
C GLU A 707 13.68 9.64 -30.12
N GLY A 708 14.47 10.37 -29.34
CA GLY A 708 15.43 9.81 -28.40
C GLY A 708 16.78 9.38 -28.97
N ALA A 709 17.06 9.62 -30.25
CA ALA A 709 18.39 9.36 -30.79
C ALA A 709 19.43 10.29 -30.13
N ALA A 710 20.43 9.70 -29.47
CA ALA A 710 21.61 10.42 -29.03
C ALA A 710 22.42 10.89 -30.25
N SER A 711 23.40 11.76 -30.03
CA SER A 711 24.24 12.39 -31.05
C SER A 711 24.86 11.44 -32.13
N ASN A 712 24.83 10.12 -31.88
CA ASN A 712 25.36 9.09 -32.79
C ASN A 712 24.27 8.39 -33.64
N GLY A 713 23.00 8.77 -33.53
CA GLY A 713 21.87 8.14 -34.23
C GLY A 713 21.27 8.95 -35.38
N ARG A 714 21.95 10.00 -35.85
CA ARG A 714 21.47 10.84 -36.96
C ARG A 714 21.75 10.18 -38.32
N PRO A 715 20.73 9.97 -39.20
CA PRO A 715 20.97 9.48 -40.56
C PRO A 715 21.87 10.43 -41.34
N GLU A 716 22.74 9.91 -42.22
CA GLU A 716 23.55 10.73 -43.11
C GLU A 716 22.70 11.35 -44.22
N SER A 717 21.74 10.59 -44.76
CA SER A 717 20.81 11.12 -45.77
C SER A 717 19.44 10.48 -45.74
N ALA A 718 18.44 11.25 -46.19
CA ALA A 718 17.11 10.76 -46.50
C ALA A 718 16.65 11.30 -47.86
N PHE A 719 16.16 10.41 -48.72
CA PHE A 719 15.68 10.70 -50.06
C PHE A 719 14.18 10.36 -50.11
N PHE A 720 13.36 11.32 -50.47
CA PHE A 720 11.92 11.18 -50.60
C PHE A 720 11.50 11.30 -52.07
N GLY A 721 10.81 10.27 -52.57
CA GLY A 721 10.40 10.18 -53.96
C GLY A 721 9.18 11.03 -54.30
N ALA A 722 8.86 11.09 -55.58
CA ALA A 722 7.73 11.86 -56.10
C ALA A 722 6.38 11.39 -55.55
N GLY A 723 5.45 12.33 -55.31
CA GLY A 723 4.09 12.01 -54.83
C GLY A 723 3.86 12.36 -53.34
N MET A 724 4.91 12.54 -52.55
CA MET A 724 4.77 13.00 -51.18
C MET A 724 4.48 14.50 -51.12
N THR A 725 3.51 14.89 -50.31
CA THR A 725 3.13 16.30 -50.11
C THR A 725 3.45 16.82 -48.72
N THR A 726 3.61 15.92 -47.74
CA THR A 726 3.99 16.29 -46.38
C THR A 726 5.08 15.36 -45.86
N VAL A 727 6.13 15.93 -45.26
CA VAL A 727 7.18 15.24 -44.54
C VAL A 727 7.31 15.90 -43.15
N SER A 728 7.25 15.13 -42.11
CA SER A 728 7.38 15.58 -40.72
C SER A 728 8.47 14.79 -40.02
N PHE A 729 9.39 15.47 -39.35
CA PHE A 729 10.38 14.84 -38.45
C PHE A 729 10.08 15.23 -37.01
N SER A 730 9.95 14.22 -36.13
CA SER A 730 10.02 14.40 -34.69
C SER A 730 11.35 13.85 -34.19
N GLY A 731 12.26 14.70 -33.73
CA GLY A 731 13.60 14.29 -33.29
C GLY A 731 14.73 14.72 -34.25
N GLN A 732 15.74 13.85 -34.50
CA GLN A 732 16.91 14.21 -35.29
C GLN A 732 16.62 14.17 -36.80
N THR A 733 16.96 15.26 -37.51
CA THR A 733 16.87 15.32 -38.96
C THR A 733 18.14 14.78 -39.64
N PRO A 734 18.06 14.12 -40.83
CA PRO A 734 19.20 13.71 -41.58
C PRO A 734 20.14 14.87 -41.93
N ARG A 735 21.45 14.59 -42.14
CA ARG A 735 22.42 15.62 -42.59
C ARG A 735 22.14 16.11 -43.99
N VAL A 736 21.69 15.20 -44.86
CA VAL A 736 21.29 15.53 -46.24
C VAL A 736 19.82 15.09 -46.41
N LEU A 737 18.97 16.02 -46.78
CA LEU A 737 17.55 15.80 -47.03
C LEU A 737 17.23 16.10 -48.49
N VAL A 738 16.75 15.13 -49.24
CA VAL A 738 16.30 15.29 -50.61
C VAL A 738 14.82 15.18 -50.71
N LEU A 739 14.14 16.24 -51.05
CA LEU A 739 12.70 16.38 -51.04
C LEU A 739 12.08 16.41 -52.44
N PRO A 740 10.91 15.85 -52.67
CA PRO A 740 10.27 15.80 -53.98
C PRO A 740 9.65 17.16 -54.38
N ALA A 741 9.50 17.39 -55.67
CA ALA A 741 8.82 18.56 -56.21
C ALA A 741 7.35 18.72 -55.79
N THR A 742 6.74 17.66 -55.36
CA THR A 742 5.32 17.61 -54.89
C THR A 742 5.14 18.04 -53.44
N LEU A 743 6.22 18.29 -52.69
CA LEU A 743 6.15 18.66 -51.29
C LEU A 743 5.49 20.01 -51.10
N THR A 744 4.48 20.05 -50.23
CA THR A 744 3.75 21.26 -49.82
C THR A 744 3.96 21.62 -48.36
N SER A 745 4.38 20.67 -47.52
CA SER A 745 4.63 20.88 -46.10
C SER A 745 5.84 20.09 -45.61
N LEU A 746 6.76 20.79 -44.93
CA LEU A 746 7.87 20.19 -44.19
C LEU A 746 7.80 20.65 -42.74
N ARG A 747 7.70 19.72 -41.78
CA ARG A 747 7.74 20.02 -40.35
C ARG A 747 9.02 19.41 -39.78
N LEU A 748 9.84 20.23 -39.19
CA LEU A 748 10.99 19.82 -38.39
C LEU A 748 10.67 20.03 -36.92
N ALA A 749 11.06 19.09 -36.07
CA ALA A 749 10.75 19.15 -34.64
C ALA A 749 11.28 20.44 -34.00
N ASP A 750 10.52 21.01 -33.08
CA ASP A 750 10.86 22.21 -32.31
C ASP A 750 12.07 21.99 -31.36
N ALA A 751 12.45 20.74 -31.15
CA ALA A 751 13.53 20.32 -30.22
C ALA A 751 14.91 20.18 -30.88
N MET A 752 15.09 20.66 -32.09
CA MET A 752 16.46 20.68 -32.68
C MET A 752 17.34 21.60 -31.85
N ALA A 753 18.42 21.06 -31.27
CA ALA A 753 19.47 21.87 -30.67
C ALA A 753 19.97 22.90 -31.71
N ALA A 754 20.27 24.11 -31.26
CA ALA A 754 20.63 25.22 -32.15
C ALA A 754 21.84 24.89 -33.06
N ASP A 755 22.73 24.00 -32.61
CA ASP A 755 23.90 23.47 -33.31
C ASP A 755 23.56 22.47 -34.44
N GLN A 756 22.36 21.90 -34.47
CA GLN A 756 21.96 20.92 -35.50
C GLN A 756 21.21 21.55 -36.68
N LYS A 757 20.69 22.75 -36.52
CA LYS A 757 19.95 23.45 -37.60
C LYS A 757 20.87 23.89 -38.76
N ASP A 758 22.12 24.18 -38.46
CA ASP A 758 23.09 24.69 -39.46
C ASP A 758 23.76 23.55 -40.26
N ASP A 759 23.63 22.28 -39.83
CA ASP A 759 24.28 21.12 -40.45
C ASP A 759 23.41 20.31 -41.42
N THR A 760 22.13 20.65 -41.57
CA THR A 760 21.24 19.93 -42.50
C THR A 760 21.24 20.59 -43.87
N ILE A 761 21.69 19.85 -44.90
CA ILE A 761 21.64 20.27 -46.28
C ILE A 761 20.35 19.78 -46.92
N VAL A 762 19.50 20.67 -47.36
CA VAL A 762 18.21 20.34 -48.00
C VAL A 762 18.32 20.56 -49.52
N TYR A 763 18.10 19.48 -50.27
CA TYR A 763 17.95 19.54 -51.71
C TYR A 763 16.47 19.37 -52.07
N VAL A 764 15.92 20.29 -52.85
CA VAL A 764 14.55 20.21 -53.34
C VAL A 764 14.56 19.97 -54.83
N ALA A 765 13.99 18.88 -55.28
CA ALA A 765 13.87 18.52 -56.70
C ALA A 765 12.72 19.31 -57.36
N ALA A 766 12.77 20.66 -57.25
CA ALA A 766 11.73 21.53 -57.78
C ALA A 766 12.33 22.84 -58.29
N PRO A 767 11.69 23.53 -59.26
CA PRO A 767 12.11 24.86 -59.71
C PRO A 767 12.09 25.86 -58.56
N GLU A 768 13.09 26.76 -58.56
CA GLU A 768 13.19 27.87 -57.62
C GLU A 768 11.89 28.69 -57.59
N GLY A 769 11.38 29.00 -56.41
CA GLY A 769 10.12 29.74 -56.23
C GLY A 769 8.84 28.91 -56.30
N SER A 770 8.90 27.59 -56.54
CA SER A 770 7.76 26.67 -56.40
C SER A 770 7.31 26.55 -54.94
N SER A 771 6.12 25.95 -54.70
CA SER A 771 5.58 25.73 -53.37
C SER A 771 6.55 24.85 -52.55
N ALA A 772 7.10 23.77 -53.13
CA ALA A 772 8.04 22.86 -52.48
C ALA A 772 9.35 23.60 -52.09
N TRP A 773 9.88 24.45 -52.94
CA TRP A 773 11.09 25.22 -52.64
C TRP A 773 10.90 26.25 -51.54
N ARG A 774 9.69 26.85 -51.43
CA ARG A 774 9.31 27.77 -50.33
C ARG A 774 9.08 27.07 -49.02
N THR A 775 8.73 25.79 -49.04
CA THR A 775 8.48 24.97 -47.83
C THR A 775 9.81 24.47 -47.23
N ALA A 776 10.80 24.12 -48.05
CA ALA A 776 12.13 23.70 -47.60
C ALA A 776 12.99 24.89 -47.18
#